data_cdbeb36f364c77cf3d36da225fd6cf9d
#
_entry.id   cdbeb36f364c77cf3d36da225fd6cf9d
#
_cell.length_a   1.000
_cell.length_b   1.000
_cell.length_c   1.000
_cell.angle_alpha   90.00
_cell.angle_beta   90.00
_cell.angle_gamma   90.00
#
_symmetry.space_group_name_H-M   'P 1'
#
loop_
_entity.id
_entity.type
_entity.pdbx_description
1 polymer ?
#
loop_
_entity_poly.entity_id
_entity_poly.type
_entity_poly.pdbx_seq_one_letter_code
_entity_poly.pdbx_strand_id
1 'polypeptide(L)'
;MTRPDEQGSGGNGDALLTAPALDFHGLAGSAAHSRLVQRLRRRYPDELPLLAPGVPTQEIMTACLATLAARGHDTGAALRILRQLVIERLTVLDCEQAAPLSDVVQPMTWLAEVALDAACQTAFAQLDERHGAPIAETTGQRAELWVIGMGKLGARELNVSSDIDLIYVYDADGETAGRADGRGQITVQDYFTRAVKLIYGLIGDTTEHGFVFRVDLALRPNGNSGPTVCSLDALEEYMLVQGREWERFAWMKSRVVAPRAAIDSGSAQAMRGVVLPFVFRKYLDYAVFESLRTLHDQIRSHAAKRSAGRPERANDVKLSRGGIREIEFTVQLLQVVRGGQFPELRTRPTLEALQRVARAGLMPQETADALARAYVFLRRVEHRIQYLDDQQTHILPTDDADLDWIARTLGYDSACPFLCELDTHREFVAQEFDRLLGGDAPCKGCGKGKGSGGERHEPPEIEAVLAQFPERVHQRLQEWTDHPRVQALRDEARGRLMRLLQRTAQWLEEGRVSEDGVLRMADWVEPLLRRESYIALLLERPAVHERLLRVLGAARWPARYVMQHPGVIDELASPSLLDDRFDAAAFEQELEWRHQALAATGEDDEENLLNLLRRGHHAEVFRTLVRDVEGRISVEQVADDLSALADCILRVTMRWCWPRLRQKHRDEPRFGVIGYGKLGGKELGYGSDLDVVFVFDDEHENAQEIYSAFVRKLINWLTIKTGEGDLFEIDTALRPNGNSGLLVTRFEAYADYQENRGSNTAWTWEHQAMTRARMVPPRSPAAPGALALQAAEPPESAPLRAVQARAGEPGAAALSPEGPAPGPGSGPAAGRMVPPSITSPDVPADNLVARFDAVRHAVITAPRDQAALRGEIVAMRERMHNAHPVKQGLFDVKHSPGGMVDAEFVTQYLVLAHSGDHPGLQPNLGNISLLRRAEEAGLLPEGVGQRAADAYRALRRVQHRARLDEQPTQVAPDTLAGERAAIQRLWQVVFE
;
A
#
# COMPACT_ATOMS: atom_id res chain seq x y z
N MET A 1 8.63 4.89 -52.01
CA MET A 1 9.65 4.70 -50.98
C MET A 1 8.93 4.36 -49.70
N THR A 2 9.07 3.11 -49.34
CA THR A 2 8.40 2.34 -48.33
C THR A 2 8.74 2.79 -46.93
N ARG A 3 7.71 2.93 -46.09
CA ARG A 3 7.83 3.00 -44.64
C ARG A 3 7.93 1.60 -44.06
N PRO A 4 8.72 1.36 -43.02
CA PRO A 4 8.69 0.08 -42.32
C PRO A 4 7.62 0.09 -41.23
N ASP A 5 7.11 -1.11 -40.96
CA ASP A 5 6.07 -1.50 -40.05
C ASP A 5 6.39 -1.15 -38.58
N GLU A 6 5.46 -0.47 -37.92
CA GLU A 6 5.36 -0.48 -36.45
C GLU A 6 4.57 -1.71 -36.02
N GLN A 7 5.26 -2.71 -35.50
CA GLN A 7 4.64 -3.80 -34.77
C GLN A 7 4.31 -3.32 -33.36
N GLY A 8 3.02 -3.24 -33.06
CA GLY A 8 2.49 -2.92 -31.74
C GLY A 8 2.86 -3.97 -30.70
N SER A 9 3.41 -3.52 -29.60
CA SER A 9 3.50 -4.24 -28.35
C SER A 9 2.15 -4.16 -27.64
N GLY A 10 1.19 -4.96 -28.06
CA GLY A 10 -0.01 -5.25 -27.30
C GLY A 10 0.20 -6.57 -26.57
N GLY A 11 0.02 -6.56 -25.29
CA GLY A 11 -0.15 -7.80 -24.56
C GLY A 11 0.61 -7.88 -23.26
N ASN A 12 -0.10 -7.60 -22.18
CA ASN A 12 0.01 -8.30 -20.88
C ASN A 12 -1.10 -7.89 -19.90
N GLY A 13 -2.31 -7.57 -20.43
CA GLY A 13 -3.49 -7.29 -19.58
C GLY A 13 -4.44 -8.47 -19.40
N ASP A 14 -4.36 -9.52 -20.23
CA ASP A 14 -5.43 -10.52 -20.31
C ASP A 14 -5.22 -11.82 -19.52
N ALA A 15 -4.10 -12.03 -18.85
CA ALA A 15 -3.82 -13.28 -18.16
C ALA A 15 -4.41 -13.40 -16.73
N LEU A 16 -5.15 -12.39 -16.23
CA LEU A 16 -5.60 -12.34 -14.83
C LEU A 16 -7.10 -12.53 -14.62
N LEU A 17 -7.89 -12.78 -15.65
CA LEU A 17 -9.35 -12.90 -15.55
C LEU A 17 -9.92 -14.31 -15.75
N THR A 18 -9.11 -15.32 -15.88
CA THR A 18 -9.60 -16.70 -15.85
C THR A 18 -9.74 -17.20 -14.44
N ALA A 19 -10.93 -16.94 -13.82
CA ALA A 19 -11.41 -17.82 -12.76
C ALA A 19 -11.37 -19.26 -13.30
N PRO A 20 -11.05 -20.29 -12.46
CA PRO A 20 -11.06 -21.67 -12.93
C PRO A 20 -12.40 -21.96 -13.60
N ALA A 21 -12.35 -22.38 -14.85
CA ALA A 21 -13.53 -22.72 -15.61
C ALA A 21 -14.29 -23.81 -14.82
N LEU A 22 -15.46 -23.47 -14.33
CA LEU A 22 -16.42 -24.48 -13.91
C LEU A 22 -16.76 -25.28 -15.18
N ASP A 23 -16.49 -26.57 -15.15
CA ASP A 23 -16.68 -27.49 -16.27
C ASP A 23 -18.17 -27.68 -16.55
N PHE A 24 -18.75 -26.81 -17.38
CA PHE A 24 -20.15 -26.85 -17.80
C PHE A 24 -20.33 -27.69 -19.06
N HIS A 25 -19.89 -28.93 -19.05
CA HIS A 25 -20.13 -29.84 -20.18
C HIS A 25 -21.56 -30.38 -20.17
N GLY A 26 -22.43 -29.84 -21.01
CA GLY A 26 -23.43 -30.66 -21.66
C GLY A 26 -24.90 -30.28 -21.60
N LEU A 27 -25.36 -29.22 -20.95
CA LEU A 27 -26.77 -28.81 -20.94
C LEU A 27 -26.95 -27.30 -21.24
N ALA A 28 -26.74 -26.94 -22.49
CA ALA A 28 -27.07 -25.60 -22.97
C ALA A 28 -28.60 -25.42 -23.01
N GLY A 29 -29.13 -24.57 -22.11
CA GLY A 29 -30.53 -24.15 -22.21
C GLY A 29 -30.73 -23.19 -23.38
N SER A 30 -31.81 -23.33 -24.13
CA SER A 30 -32.05 -22.48 -25.30
C SER A 30 -32.47 -21.06 -24.89
N ALA A 31 -31.86 -20.05 -25.49
CA ALA A 31 -32.28 -18.65 -25.38
C ALA A 31 -33.70 -18.44 -25.88
N ALA A 32 -34.24 -19.35 -26.69
CA ALA A 32 -35.60 -19.29 -27.20
C ALA A 32 -36.71 -19.41 -26.12
N HIS A 33 -36.42 -19.85 -24.90
CA HIS A 33 -37.36 -19.81 -23.77
C HIS A 33 -37.67 -18.37 -23.38
N SER A 34 -36.65 -17.48 -23.45
CA SER A 34 -36.83 -16.05 -23.09
C SER A 34 -37.92 -15.37 -23.91
N ARG A 35 -38.90 -14.82 -23.22
CA ARG A 35 -39.99 -14.04 -23.86
C ARG A 35 -39.45 -12.77 -24.51
N LEU A 36 -38.37 -12.22 -23.99
CA LEU A 36 -37.65 -11.11 -24.60
C LEU A 36 -37.08 -11.50 -25.95
N VAL A 37 -36.25 -12.58 -26.03
CA VAL A 37 -35.64 -13.05 -27.27
C VAL A 37 -36.68 -13.39 -28.33
N GLN A 38 -37.80 -14.02 -27.93
CA GLN A 38 -38.92 -14.31 -28.86
C GLN A 38 -39.53 -13.04 -29.47
N ARG A 39 -39.69 -11.96 -28.65
CA ARG A 39 -40.16 -10.65 -29.14
C ARG A 39 -39.15 -10.03 -30.10
N LEU A 40 -37.85 -10.04 -29.76
CA LEU A 40 -36.81 -9.42 -30.57
C LEU A 40 -36.66 -10.10 -31.93
N ARG A 41 -36.59 -11.43 -31.97
CA ARG A 41 -36.50 -12.20 -33.23
C ARG A 41 -37.68 -12.03 -34.18
N ARG A 42 -38.88 -11.80 -33.60
CA ARG A 42 -40.09 -11.49 -34.41
C ARG A 42 -40.11 -10.07 -34.94
N ARG A 43 -39.56 -9.11 -34.18
CA ARG A 43 -39.65 -7.69 -34.51
C ARG A 43 -38.52 -7.21 -35.43
N TYR A 44 -37.31 -7.75 -35.27
CA TYR A 44 -36.11 -7.28 -35.96
C TYR A 44 -35.41 -8.38 -36.79
N PRO A 45 -36.15 -9.15 -37.62
CA PRO A 45 -35.56 -10.23 -38.40
C PRO A 45 -34.51 -9.73 -39.43
N ASP A 46 -34.73 -8.53 -39.99
CA ASP A 46 -33.87 -7.93 -41.02
C ASP A 46 -32.72 -7.12 -40.42
N GLU A 47 -32.79 -6.73 -39.13
CA GLU A 47 -31.76 -5.97 -38.42
C GLU A 47 -30.81 -6.88 -37.64
N LEU A 48 -31.25 -8.02 -37.13
CA LEU A 48 -30.40 -8.95 -36.36
C LEU A 48 -29.10 -9.35 -37.07
N PRO A 49 -29.09 -9.58 -38.42
CA PRO A 49 -27.89 -9.87 -39.15
C PRO A 49 -26.88 -8.70 -39.27
N LEU A 50 -27.29 -7.44 -38.95
CA LEU A 50 -26.42 -6.28 -39.02
C LEU A 50 -25.33 -6.30 -37.94
N LEU A 51 -25.60 -6.95 -36.80
CA LEU A 51 -24.62 -7.13 -35.76
C LEU A 51 -23.74 -8.35 -36.08
N ALA A 52 -22.45 -8.12 -36.30
CA ALA A 52 -21.50 -9.18 -36.65
C ALA A 52 -21.50 -10.33 -35.62
N PRO A 53 -21.22 -11.57 -36.02
CA PRO A 53 -21.11 -12.71 -35.09
C PRO A 53 -20.04 -12.50 -34.01
N GLY A 54 -20.21 -13.13 -32.83
CA GLY A 54 -19.29 -13.06 -31.71
C GLY A 54 -19.69 -12.02 -30.67
N VAL A 55 -18.76 -11.67 -29.77
CA VAL A 55 -18.93 -10.67 -28.72
C VAL A 55 -19.02 -9.29 -29.36
N PRO A 56 -20.10 -8.51 -29.10
CA PRO A 56 -20.26 -7.18 -29.67
C PRO A 56 -19.20 -6.20 -29.11
N THR A 57 -18.26 -5.74 -29.94
CA THR A 57 -17.28 -4.71 -29.56
C THR A 57 -17.80 -3.29 -29.88
N GLN A 58 -17.08 -2.26 -29.39
CA GLN A 58 -17.43 -0.86 -29.71
C GLN A 58 -17.42 -0.59 -31.22
N GLU A 59 -16.44 -1.16 -31.94
CA GLU A 59 -16.31 -1.02 -33.39
C GLU A 59 -17.48 -1.66 -34.12
N ILE A 60 -17.88 -2.88 -33.70
CA ILE A 60 -19.05 -3.59 -34.28
C ILE A 60 -20.32 -2.79 -34.04
N MET A 61 -20.52 -2.24 -32.83
CA MET A 61 -21.69 -1.44 -32.50
C MET A 61 -21.72 -0.14 -33.29
N THR A 62 -20.58 0.55 -33.43
CA THR A 62 -20.49 1.79 -34.19
C THR A 62 -20.76 1.56 -35.69
N ALA A 63 -20.24 0.47 -36.25
CA ALA A 63 -20.52 0.10 -37.64
C ALA A 63 -22.01 -0.25 -37.88
N CYS A 64 -22.64 -0.93 -36.88
CA CYS A 64 -24.07 -1.22 -36.90
C CYS A 64 -24.90 0.07 -36.87
N LEU A 65 -24.55 1.04 -36.01
CA LEU A 65 -25.22 2.36 -35.97
C LEU A 65 -25.11 3.10 -37.29
N ALA A 66 -23.93 3.14 -37.88
CA ALA A 66 -23.74 3.76 -39.19
C ALA A 66 -24.63 3.09 -40.28
N THR A 67 -24.78 1.78 -40.23
CA THR A 67 -25.64 1.01 -41.14
C THR A 67 -27.12 1.34 -40.91
N LEU A 68 -27.57 1.43 -39.64
CA LEU A 68 -28.92 1.82 -39.30
C LEU A 68 -29.27 3.25 -39.75
N ALA A 69 -28.34 4.18 -39.56
CA ALA A 69 -28.46 5.56 -40.04
C ALA A 69 -28.55 5.62 -41.57
N ALA A 70 -27.72 4.84 -42.29
CA ALA A 70 -27.79 4.73 -43.74
C ALA A 70 -29.11 4.14 -44.27
N ARG A 71 -29.82 3.36 -43.42
CA ARG A 71 -31.17 2.86 -43.70
C ARG A 71 -32.28 3.88 -43.40
N GLY A 72 -31.93 5.09 -42.92
CA GLY A 72 -32.86 6.20 -42.69
C GLY A 72 -33.41 6.28 -41.27
N HIS A 73 -32.86 5.51 -40.31
CA HIS A 73 -33.21 5.68 -38.92
C HIS A 73 -32.55 6.94 -38.35
N ASP A 74 -33.25 7.73 -37.59
CA ASP A 74 -32.68 8.79 -36.78
C ASP A 74 -31.80 8.22 -35.65
N THR A 75 -30.98 9.06 -35.04
CA THR A 75 -30.05 8.63 -33.95
C THR A 75 -30.78 7.93 -32.82
N GLY A 76 -31.95 8.43 -32.42
CA GLY A 76 -32.76 7.88 -31.30
C GLY A 76 -33.28 6.47 -31.62
N ALA A 77 -33.83 6.29 -32.83
CA ALA A 77 -34.33 4.98 -33.29
C ALA A 77 -33.19 3.98 -33.49
N ALA A 78 -32.07 4.41 -34.13
CA ALA A 78 -30.89 3.57 -34.35
C ALA A 78 -30.27 3.04 -33.04
N LEU A 79 -30.13 3.89 -32.01
CA LEU A 79 -29.63 3.51 -30.70
C LEU A 79 -30.52 2.48 -29.98
N ARG A 80 -31.83 2.64 -30.07
CA ARG A 80 -32.79 1.70 -29.45
C ARG A 80 -32.76 0.35 -30.16
N ILE A 81 -32.74 0.35 -31.50
CA ILE A 81 -32.59 -0.88 -32.29
C ILE A 81 -31.27 -1.57 -31.92
N LEU A 82 -30.14 -0.88 -31.96
CA LEU A 82 -28.84 -1.43 -31.59
C LEU A 82 -28.88 -2.14 -30.22
N ARG A 83 -29.47 -1.50 -29.21
CA ARG A 83 -29.66 -2.15 -27.89
C ARG A 83 -30.35 -3.49 -27.99
N GLN A 84 -31.45 -3.58 -28.78
CA GLN A 84 -32.19 -4.82 -28.90
C GLN A 84 -31.36 -5.93 -29.56
N LEU A 85 -30.59 -5.57 -30.57
CA LEU A 85 -29.69 -6.52 -31.24
C LEU A 85 -28.58 -7.04 -30.32
N VAL A 86 -27.98 -6.12 -29.52
CA VAL A 86 -26.94 -6.47 -28.55
C VAL A 86 -27.47 -7.40 -27.46
N ILE A 87 -28.64 -7.10 -26.89
CA ILE A 87 -29.27 -7.94 -25.85
C ILE A 87 -29.56 -9.35 -26.36
N GLU A 88 -30.14 -9.46 -27.57
CA GLU A 88 -30.38 -10.78 -28.18
C GLU A 88 -29.10 -11.58 -28.30
N ARG A 89 -28.05 -10.95 -28.82
CA ARG A 89 -26.75 -11.58 -29.00
C ARG A 89 -26.16 -12.02 -27.65
N LEU A 90 -26.18 -11.17 -26.65
CA LEU A 90 -25.64 -11.50 -25.32
C LEU A 90 -26.43 -12.61 -24.63
N THR A 91 -27.75 -12.67 -24.82
CA THR A 91 -28.57 -13.75 -24.28
C THR A 91 -28.16 -15.09 -24.90
N VAL A 92 -27.91 -15.14 -26.22
CA VAL A 92 -27.43 -16.35 -26.87
C VAL A 92 -26.04 -16.76 -26.38
N LEU A 93 -25.10 -15.82 -26.33
CA LEU A 93 -23.73 -16.09 -25.85
C LEU A 93 -23.73 -16.63 -24.41
N ASP A 94 -24.48 -16.00 -23.53
CA ASP A 94 -24.50 -16.35 -22.10
C ASP A 94 -25.30 -17.63 -21.82
N CYS A 95 -26.47 -17.82 -22.44
CA CYS A 95 -27.34 -18.98 -22.18
C CYS A 95 -26.95 -20.24 -22.98
N GLU A 96 -26.52 -20.10 -24.24
CA GLU A 96 -26.26 -21.25 -25.12
C GLU A 96 -24.77 -21.58 -25.26
N GLN A 97 -23.87 -20.59 -25.06
CA GLN A 97 -22.43 -20.78 -25.22
C GLN A 97 -21.67 -20.67 -23.88
N ALA A 98 -22.39 -20.46 -22.77
CA ALA A 98 -21.82 -20.31 -21.42
C ALA A 98 -20.70 -19.26 -21.33
N ALA A 99 -20.84 -18.17 -22.08
CA ALA A 99 -19.84 -17.10 -22.17
C ALA A 99 -19.42 -16.62 -20.76
N PRO A 100 -18.16 -16.26 -20.54
CA PRO A 100 -17.72 -15.70 -19.25
C PRO A 100 -18.47 -14.40 -18.95
N LEU A 101 -18.58 -14.07 -17.66
CA LEU A 101 -19.29 -12.88 -17.19
C LEU A 101 -18.78 -11.59 -17.86
N SER A 102 -17.46 -11.50 -18.10
CA SER A 102 -16.82 -10.38 -18.81
C SER A 102 -17.43 -10.11 -20.17
N ASP A 103 -17.73 -11.17 -20.95
CA ASP A 103 -18.24 -11.12 -22.31
C ASP A 103 -19.71 -10.71 -22.39
N VAL A 104 -20.34 -10.51 -21.24
CA VAL A 104 -21.69 -9.97 -21.11
C VAL A 104 -21.67 -8.54 -20.59
N VAL A 105 -20.95 -8.31 -19.48
CA VAL A 105 -20.99 -7.00 -18.80
C VAL A 105 -20.16 -5.93 -19.53
N GLN A 106 -19.08 -6.32 -20.17
CA GLN A 106 -18.24 -5.39 -20.92
C GLN A 106 -18.95 -4.86 -22.18
N PRO A 107 -19.57 -5.70 -23.04
CA PRO A 107 -20.36 -5.22 -24.16
C PRO A 107 -21.55 -4.35 -23.76
N MET A 108 -22.22 -4.65 -22.63
CA MET A 108 -23.29 -3.79 -22.14
C MET A 108 -22.75 -2.42 -21.72
N THR A 109 -21.55 -2.38 -21.14
CA THR A 109 -20.86 -1.13 -20.82
C THR A 109 -20.49 -0.37 -22.09
N TRP A 110 -19.91 -1.05 -23.08
CA TRP A 110 -19.58 -0.45 -24.37
C TRP A 110 -20.80 0.09 -25.10
N LEU A 111 -21.93 -0.62 -25.05
CA LEU A 111 -23.20 -0.12 -25.59
C LEU A 111 -23.60 1.22 -24.97
N ALA A 112 -23.50 1.34 -23.64
CA ALA A 112 -23.80 2.58 -22.94
C ALA A 112 -22.83 3.72 -23.34
N GLU A 113 -21.53 3.43 -23.43
CA GLU A 113 -20.51 4.39 -23.87
C GLU A 113 -20.76 4.87 -25.30
N VAL A 114 -21.00 3.96 -26.25
CA VAL A 114 -21.29 4.30 -27.65
C VAL A 114 -22.59 5.09 -27.77
N ALA A 115 -23.62 4.71 -27.01
CA ALA A 115 -24.91 5.40 -27.04
C ALA A 115 -24.81 6.83 -26.46
N LEU A 116 -24.12 6.99 -25.34
CA LEU A 116 -23.91 8.30 -24.72
C LEU A 116 -23.05 9.22 -25.60
N ASP A 117 -22.00 8.69 -26.23
CA ASP A 117 -21.16 9.46 -27.15
C ASP A 117 -21.96 9.97 -28.35
N ALA A 118 -22.73 9.10 -29.00
CA ALA A 118 -23.58 9.48 -30.13
C ALA A 118 -24.66 10.49 -29.72
N ALA A 119 -25.23 10.34 -28.53
CA ALA A 119 -26.20 11.29 -27.98
C ALA A 119 -25.58 12.66 -27.70
N CYS A 120 -24.36 12.70 -27.12
CA CYS A 120 -23.60 13.94 -26.92
C CYS A 120 -23.31 14.66 -28.25
N GLN A 121 -22.79 13.96 -29.23
CA GLN A 121 -22.48 14.52 -30.55
C GLN A 121 -23.74 15.10 -31.20
N THR A 122 -24.86 14.40 -31.16
CA THR A 122 -26.17 14.84 -31.71
C THR A 122 -26.65 16.08 -30.96
N ALA A 123 -26.60 16.10 -29.65
CA ALA A 123 -27.08 17.22 -28.82
C ALA A 123 -26.22 18.49 -29.05
N PHE A 124 -24.90 18.35 -29.10
CA PHE A 124 -23.97 19.45 -29.31
C PHE A 124 -24.16 20.05 -30.71
N ALA A 125 -24.25 19.22 -31.75
CA ALA A 125 -24.48 19.72 -33.12
C ALA A 125 -25.78 20.57 -33.20
N GLN A 126 -26.86 20.11 -32.58
CA GLN A 126 -28.13 20.83 -32.57
C GLN A 126 -28.08 22.16 -31.79
N LEU A 127 -27.30 22.19 -30.68
CA LEU A 127 -27.19 23.38 -29.86
C LEU A 127 -26.18 24.40 -30.43
N ASP A 128 -25.12 23.93 -31.04
CA ASP A 128 -24.14 24.79 -31.74
C ASP A 128 -24.80 25.54 -32.89
N GLU A 129 -25.71 24.90 -33.64
CA GLU A 129 -26.50 25.58 -34.69
C GLU A 129 -27.37 26.71 -34.15
N ARG A 130 -27.90 26.52 -32.91
CA ARG A 130 -28.84 27.47 -32.32
C ARG A 130 -28.17 28.56 -31.48
N HIS A 131 -27.07 28.26 -30.80
CA HIS A 131 -26.50 29.11 -29.77
C HIS A 131 -25.00 29.38 -29.99
N GLY A 132 -24.36 28.74 -30.99
CA GLY A 132 -22.89 28.72 -31.12
C GLY A 132 -22.24 27.82 -30.10
N ALA A 133 -20.93 27.58 -30.26
CA ALA A 133 -20.16 26.75 -29.32
C ALA A 133 -20.08 27.41 -27.94
N PRO A 134 -20.13 26.64 -26.85
CA PRO A 134 -19.87 27.15 -25.51
C PRO A 134 -18.39 27.47 -25.34
N ILE A 135 -18.05 28.63 -24.81
CA ILE A 135 -16.67 29.11 -24.65
C ILE A 135 -16.39 29.33 -23.18
N ALA A 136 -15.34 28.69 -22.67
CA ALA A 136 -14.87 28.83 -21.30
C ALA A 136 -14.24 30.24 -21.12
N GLU A 137 -14.66 30.96 -20.10
CA GLU A 137 -14.19 32.34 -19.84
C GLU A 137 -12.69 32.37 -19.52
N THR A 138 -12.20 31.34 -18.81
CA THR A 138 -10.82 31.26 -18.36
C THR A 138 -9.83 30.95 -19.46
N THR A 139 -10.20 30.13 -20.44
CA THR A 139 -9.27 29.67 -21.50
C THR A 139 -9.56 30.25 -22.88
N GLY A 140 -10.76 30.78 -23.10
CA GLY A 140 -11.22 31.17 -24.42
C GLY A 140 -11.42 30.00 -25.40
N GLN A 141 -11.30 28.76 -24.93
CA GLN A 141 -11.51 27.55 -25.72
C GLN A 141 -12.97 27.05 -25.54
N ARG A 142 -13.35 26.07 -26.38
CA ARG A 142 -14.65 25.42 -26.22
C ARG A 142 -14.73 24.77 -24.84
N ALA A 143 -15.76 25.09 -24.08
CA ALA A 143 -16.05 24.41 -22.81
C ALA A 143 -16.48 22.95 -23.06
N GLU A 144 -16.04 22.06 -22.19
CA GLU A 144 -16.26 20.61 -22.31
C GLU A 144 -17.25 20.10 -21.29
N LEU A 145 -18.12 19.20 -21.72
CA LEU A 145 -19.02 18.44 -20.84
C LEU A 145 -18.46 17.02 -20.63
N TRP A 146 -18.46 16.54 -19.39
CA TRP A 146 -18.14 15.17 -19.03
C TRP A 146 -19.37 14.46 -18.49
N VAL A 147 -19.71 13.33 -19.09
CA VAL A 147 -20.75 12.42 -18.62
C VAL A 147 -20.09 11.38 -17.73
N ILE A 148 -20.44 11.37 -16.45
CA ILE A 148 -19.85 10.50 -15.45
C ILE A 148 -20.81 9.34 -15.21
N GLY A 149 -20.39 8.13 -15.56
CA GLY A 149 -21.09 6.88 -15.20
C GLY A 149 -20.72 6.48 -13.79
N MET A 150 -21.74 6.24 -12.97
CA MET A 150 -21.62 5.80 -11.59
C MET A 150 -21.89 4.30 -11.47
N GLY A 151 -21.69 3.73 -10.31
CA GLY A 151 -22.05 2.36 -9.98
C GLY A 151 -21.47 1.32 -10.95
N LYS A 152 -22.35 0.46 -11.50
CA LYS A 152 -21.95 -0.63 -12.41
C LYS A 152 -21.40 -0.11 -13.75
N LEU A 153 -21.93 1.01 -14.26
CA LEU A 153 -21.43 1.62 -15.50
C LEU A 153 -20.00 2.13 -15.32
N GLY A 154 -19.75 2.85 -14.24
CA GLY A 154 -18.41 3.36 -13.91
C GLY A 154 -17.41 2.24 -13.67
N ALA A 155 -17.85 1.13 -13.08
CA ALA A 155 -17.02 -0.04 -12.80
C ALA A 155 -16.81 -0.99 -14.00
N ARG A 156 -17.45 -0.72 -15.16
CA ARG A 156 -17.47 -1.63 -16.33
C ARG A 156 -18.10 -2.98 -16.03
N GLU A 157 -19.12 -2.98 -15.20
CA GLU A 157 -19.84 -4.18 -14.74
C GLU A 157 -21.36 -4.09 -15.04
N LEU A 158 -21.76 -3.38 -16.11
CA LEU A 158 -23.16 -3.09 -16.39
C LEU A 158 -23.96 -4.37 -16.69
N ASN A 159 -25.12 -4.51 -16.07
CA ASN A 159 -26.05 -5.62 -16.34
C ASN A 159 -26.84 -5.39 -17.63
N VAL A 160 -27.48 -6.44 -18.09
CA VAL A 160 -28.27 -6.45 -19.32
C VAL A 160 -29.50 -5.55 -19.25
N SER A 161 -30.19 -5.53 -18.09
CA SER A 161 -31.34 -4.67 -17.86
C SER A 161 -31.18 -3.81 -16.62
N SER A 162 -30.03 -3.09 -16.56
CA SER A 162 -29.76 -2.11 -15.52
C SER A 162 -30.21 -0.72 -15.95
N ASP A 163 -30.47 0.14 -14.97
CA ASP A 163 -30.39 1.59 -15.13
C ASP A 163 -28.92 2.02 -15.22
N ILE A 164 -28.71 3.20 -15.75
CA ILE A 164 -27.44 3.90 -15.73
C ILE A 164 -27.55 5.14 -14.85
N ASP A 165 -26.74 5.16 -13.78
CA ASP A 165 -26.63 6.32 -12.90
C ASP A 165 -25.64 7.30 -13.53
N LEU A 166 -26.09 8.53 -13.82
CA LEU A 166 -25.26 9.54 -14.51
C LEU A 166 -25.17 10.84 -13.70
N ILE A 167 -23.97 11.45 -13.77
CA ILE A 167 -23.72 12.82 -13.32
C ILE A 167 -23.10 13.58 -14.48
N TYR A 168 -23.48 14.85 -14.66
CA TYR A 168 -22.98 15.71 -15.72
C TYR A 168 -22.18 16.85 -15.10
N VAL A 169 -20.94 16.99 -15.53
CA VAL A 169 -20.01 18.05 -15.06
C VAL A 169 -19.38 18.72 -16.27
N TYR A 170 -19.20 20.04 -16.22
CA TYR A 170 -18.47 20.78 -17.25
C TYR A 170 -17.24 21.47 -16.65
N ASP A 171 -16.25 21.76 -17.48
CA ASP A 171 -14.93 22.21 -17.09
C ASP A 171 -14.88 23.62 -16.51
N ALA A 172 -15.54 24.60 -17.18
CA ALA A 172 -15.50 26.01 -16.80
C ALA A 172 -16.74 26.79 -17.22
N ASP A 173 -17.08 27.81 -16.44
CA ASP A 173 -18.16 28.75 -16.75
C ASP A 173 -17.76 29.68 -17.91
N GLY A 174 -18.77 30.31 -18.54
CA GLY A 174 -18.63 31.21 -19.64
C GLY A 174 -19.93 31.40 -20.41
N GLU A 175 -19.83 31.85 -21.68
CA GLU A 175 -20.95 32.08 -22.57
C GLU A 175 -20.75 31.42 -23.94
N THR A 176 -21.85 31.15 -24.65
CA THR A 176 -21.72 30.63 -26.02
C THR A 176 -21.30 31.72 -26.99
N ALA A 177 -20.67 31.32 -28.09
CA ALA A 177 -20.26 32.28 -29.15
C ALA A 177 -21.44 33.03 -29.81
N GLY A 178 -22.67 32.54 -29.63
CA GLY A 178 -23.82 33.07 -30.33
C GLY A 178 -23.91 32.63 -31.79
N ARG A 179 -24.94 33.05 -32.50
CA ARG A 179 -25.07 32.87 -33.94
C ARG A 179 -24.25 33.91 -34.72
N ALA A 180 -24.05 33.67 -35.99
CA ALA A 180 -23.39 34.61 -36.87
C ALA A 180 -24.06 36.02 -36.94
N ASP A 181 -25.34 36.10 -36.55
CA ASP A 181 -26.10 37.34 -36.42
C ASP A 181 -25.96 38.02 -35.05
N GLY A 182 -25.13 37.48 -34.17
CA GLY A 182 -24.88 37.97 -32.81
C GLY A 182 -26.00 37.69 -31.81
N ARG A 183 -27.00 36.88 -32.18
CA ARG A 183 -28.14 36.51 -31.31
C ARG A 183 -27.99 35.11 -30.78
N GLY A 184 -28.77 34.76 -29.77
CA GLY A 184 -28.88 33.39 -29.24
C GLY A 184 -27.77 33.02 -28.26
N GLN A 185 -26.95 33.96 -27.81
CA GLN A 185 -25.94 33.74 -26.77
C GLN A 185 -26.62 33.37 -25.44
N ILE A 186 -26.10 32.36 -24.77
CA ILE A 186 -26.56 31.86 -23.48
C ILE A 186 -25.33 31.44 -22.64
N THR A 187 -25.51 31.29 -21.33
CA THR A 187 -24.44 30.79 -20.44
C THR A 187 -24.06 29.35 -20.78
N VAL A 188 -22.83 28.98 -20.50
CA VAL A 188 -22.34 27.59 -20.63
C VAL A 188 -23.19 26.64 -19.80
N GLN A 189 -23.62 27.03 -18.60
CA GLN A 189 -24.53 26.25 -17.76
C GLN A 189 -25.89 25.99 -18.43
N ASP A 190 -26.49 27.01 -19.03
CA ASP A 190 -27.77 26.88 -19.77
C ASP A 190 -27.62 25.99 -21.01
N TYR A 191 -26.48 26.14 -21.72
CA TYR A 191 -26.16 25.31 -22.87
C TYR A 191 -26.10 23.85 -22.49
N PHE A 192 -25.32 23.50 -21.47
CA PHE A 192 -25.18 22.09 -21.04
C PHE A 192 -26.45 21.56 -20.34
N THR A 193 -27.21 22.39 -19.65
CA THR A 193 -28.52 21.98 -19.13
C THR A 193 -29.49 21.55 -20.28
N ARG A 194 -29.46 22.25 -21.41
CA ARG A 194 -30.25 21.88 -22.60
C ARG A 194 -29.65 20.62 -23.28
N ALA A 195 -28.30 20.51 -23.32
CA ALA A 195 -27.64 19.32 -23.85
C ALA A 195 -28.04 18.06 -23.06
N VAL A 196 -28.00 18.11 -21.72
CA VAL A 196 -28.44 17.01 -20.86
C VAL A 196 -29.88 16.60 -21.13
N LYS A 197 -30.77 17.57 -21.36
CA LYS A 197 -32.19 17.27 -21.68
C LYS A 197 -32.33 16.55 -23.04
N LEU A 198 -31.55 16.94 -24.05
CA LEU A 198 -31.54 16.28 -25.35
C LEU A 198 -30.93 14.87 -25.25
N ILE A 199 -29.83 14.71 -24.53
CA ILE A 199 -29.18 13.42 -24.27
C ILE A 199 -30.16 12.47 -23.57
N TYR A 200 -30.86 12.98 -22.51
CA TYR A 200 -31.86 12.18 -21.81
C TYR A 200 -32.99 11.71 -22.75
N GLY A 201 -33.48 12.57 -23.63
CA GLY A 201 -34.53 12.22 -24.63
C GLY A 201 -34.05 11.12 -25.60
N LEU A 202 -32.79 11.17 -26.03
CA LEU A 202 -32.21 10.16 -26.91
C LEU A 202 -32.02 8.81 -26.23
N ILE A 203 -31.66 8.77 -24.96
CA ILE A 203 -31.29 7.54 -24.21
C ILE A 203 -32.45 6.98 -23.42
N GLY A 204 -33.18 7.83 -22.66
CA GLY A 204 -34.16 7.40 -21.64
C GLY A 204 -35.60 7.35 -22.08
N ASP A 205 -36.02 8.21 -23.04
CA ASP A 205 -37.41 8.25 -23.47
C ASP A 205 -37.85 6.96 -24.18
N THR A 206 -39.05 6.48 -23.84
CA THR A 206 -39.64 5.29 -24.44
C THR A 206 -40.33 5.65 -25.76
N THR A 207 -39.94 4.98 -26.83
CA THR A 207 -40.56 5.10 -28.15
C THR A 207 -41.12 3.74 -28.58
N GLU A 208 -41.57 3.65 -29.82
CA GLU A 208 -41.99 2.37 -30.43
C GLU A 208 -40.92 1.30 -30.39
N HIS A 209 -39.61 1.67 -30.44
CA HIS A 209 -38.47 0.76 -30.33
C HIS A 209 -38.02 0.52 -28.86
N GLY A 210 -38.79 1.01 -27.87
CA GLY A 210 -38.44 0.98 -26.46
C GLY A 210 -37.54 2.16 -26.05
N PHE A 211 -36.63 1.93 -25.12
CA PHE A 211 -35.60 2.88 -24.62
C PHE A 211 -34.19 2.29 -24.87
N VAL A 212 -33.15 3.12 -24.76
CA VAL A 212 -31.76 2.63 -24.79
C VAL A 212 -31.38 2.19 -23.37
N PHE A 213 -31.45 3.07 -22.39
CA PHE A 213 -31.25 2.77 -20.97
C PHE A 213 -32.23 3.61 -20.12
N ARG A 214 -32.65 3.07 -18.99
CA ARG A 214 -33.25 3.89 -17.94
C ARG A 214 -32.15 4.75 -17.31
N VAL A 215 -32.35 6.05 -17.21
CA VAL A 215 -31.38 7.00 -16.70
C VAL A 215 -31.76 7.46 -15.31
N ASP A 216 -30.88 7.30 -14.32
CA ASP A 216 -31.04 7.83 -12.97
C ASP A 216 -30.03 8.96 -12.73
N LEU A 217 -30.51 10.10 -12.24
CA LEU A 217 -29.73 11.29 -11.90
C LEU A 217 -29.72 11.57 -10.39
N ALA A 218 -30.19 10.66 -9.56
CA ALA A 218 -30.36 10.88 -8.12
C ALA A 218 -29.02 11.03 -7.37
N LEU A 219 -27.91 10.51 -7.93
CA LEU A 219 -26.59 10.59 -7.34
C LEU A 219 -25.85 11.93 -7.57
N ARG A 220 -26.46 12.86 -8.33
CA ARG A 220 -25.86 14.18 -8.56
C ARG A 220 -25.80 15.02 -7.27
N PRO A 221 -24.89 16.01 -7.18
CA PRO A 221 -24.83 16.92 -6.04
C PRO A 221 -26.21 17.47 -5.64
N ASN A 222 -26.53 17.40 -4.35
CA ASN A 222 -27.86 17.74 -3.79
C ASN A 222 -29.04 16.88 -4.28
N GLY A 223 -28.79 15.77 -4.94
CA GLY A 223 -29.81 14.83 -5.40
C GLY A 223 -30.84 15.49 -6.31
N ASN A 224 -32.14 15.15 -6.14
CA ASN A 224 -33.22 15.70 -6.98
C ASN A 224 -33.46 17.21 -6.82
N SER A 225 -32.91 17.84 -5.79
CA SER A 225 -33.01 19.29 -5.57
C SER A 225 -31.89 20.08 -6.22
N GLY A 226 -30.79 19.40 -6.66
CA GLY A 226 -29.65 20.02 -7.30
C GLY A 226 -29.84 20.22 -8.81
N PRO A 227 -29.01 21.07 -9.44
CA PRO A 227 -29.00 21.27 -10.88
C PRO A 227 -28.68 19.97 -11.62
N THR A 228 -29.12 19.85 -12.88
CA THR A 228 -28.85 18.66 -13.70
C THR A 228 -27.43 18.58 -14.20
N VAL A 229 -26.70 19.70 -14.20
CA VAL A 229 -25.29 19.82 -14.58
C VAL A 229 -24.62 20.86 -13.67
N CYS A 230 -23.39 20.66 -13.29
CA CYS A 230 -22.59 21.59 -12.47
C CYS A 230 -21.19 21.79 -13.06
N SER A 231 -20.53 22.91 -12.73
CA SER A 231 -19.11 23.09 -13.06
C SER A 231 -18.22 22.20 -12.19
N LEU A 232 -16.97 21.99 -12.61
CA LEU A 232 -15.98 21.24 -11.84
C LEU A 232 -15.73 21.91 -10.48
N ASP A 233 -15.63 23.24 -10.46
CA ASP A 233 -15.41 24.02 -9.24
C ASP A 233 -16.58 23.87 -8.25
N ALA A 234 -17.84 23.91 -8.76
CA ALA A 234 -19.02 23.69 -7.93
C ALA A 234 -19.08 22.26 -7.37
N LEU A 235 -18.63 21.26 -8.14
CA LEU A 235 -18.50 19.90 -7.65
C LEU A 235 -17.44 19.78 -6.57
N GLU A 236 -16.27 20.41 -6.73
CA GLU A 236 -15.22 20.43 -5.72
C GLU A 236 -15.70 21.06 -4.41
N GLU A 237 -16.34 22.23 -4.49
CA GLU A 237 -16.92 22.89 -3.32
C GLU A 237 -17.95 22.00 -2.61
N TYR A 238 -18.83 21.36 -3.39
CA TYR A 238 -19.81 20.41 -2.84
C TYR A 238 -19.13 19.26 -2.09
N MET A 239 -18.12 18.63 -2.68
CA MET A 239 -17.41 17.52 -2.05
C MET A 239 -16.67 17.92 -0.77
N LEU A 240 -16.12 19.14 -0.72
CA LEU A 240 -15.41 19.67 0.43
C LEU A 240 -16.34 20.03 1.59
N VAL A 241 -17.53 20.61 1.30
CA VAL A 241 -18.39 21.22 2.32
C VAL A 241 -19.58 20.33 2.69
N GLN A 242 -20.18 19.64 1.72
CA GLN A 242 -21.46 18.94 1.87
C GLN A 242 -21.38 17.44 1.62
N GLY A 243 -20.31 16.95 1.00
CA GLY A 243 -20.13 15.54 0.62
C GLY A 243 -20.32 14.59 1.80
N ARG A 244 -21.18 13.58 1.63
CA ARG A 244 -21.57 12.62 2.68
C ARG A 244 -20.76 11.35 2.57
N GLU A 245 -20.62 10.60 3.67
CA GLU A 245 -19.85 9.35 3.71
C GLU A 245 -20.36 8.30 2.69
N TRP A 246 -21.67 8.15 2.52
CA TRP A 246 -22.22 7.20 1.55
C TRP A 246 -21.93 7.58 0.09
N GLU A 247 -21.75 8.87 -0.21
CA GLU A 247 -21.40 9.35 -1.55
C GLU A 247 -19.99 8.93 -1.95
N ARG A 248 -19.07 8.77 -0.99
CA ARG A 248 -17.72 8.24 -1.24
C ARG A 248 -17.77 6.86 -1.87
N PHE A 249 -18.70 5.99 -1.43
CA PHE A 249 -18.90 4.66 -2.02
C PHE A 249 -19.45 4.74 -3.45
N ALA A 250 -20.34 5.68 -3.71
CA ALA A 250 -20.86 5.91 -5.06
C ALA A 250 -19.76 6.44 -5.98
N TRP A 251 -19.05 7.49 -5.56
CA TRP A 251 -17.97 8.12 -6.34
C TRP A 251 -16.74 7.22 -6.54
N MET A 252 -16.49 6.25 -5.69
CA MET A 252 -15.41 5.27 -5.88
C MET A 252 -15.52 4.51 -7.19
N LYS A 253 -16.73 4.20 -7.62
CA LYS A 253 -17.03 3.53 -8.89
C LYS A 253 -17.27 4.52 -10.04
N SER A 254 -17.04 5.84 -9.86
CA SER A 254 -17.26 6.85 -10.89
C SER A 254 -16.20 6.78 -11.99
N ARG A 255 -16.64 7.07 -13.24
CA ARG A 255 -15.75 7.17 -14.41
C ARG A 255 -16.39 8.07 -15.47
N VAL A 256 -15.63 8.93 -16.12
CA VAL A 256 -16.10 9.64 -17.32
C VAL A 256 -16.27 8.61 -18.43
N VAL A 257 -17.49 8.57 -19.01
CA VAL A 257 -17.90 7.57 -20.01
C VAL A 257 -18.17 8.18 -21.39
N ALA A 258 -18.41 9.46 -21.43
CA ALA A 258 -18.62 10.24 -22.66
C ALA A 258 -18.33 11.74 -22.40
N PRO A 259 -18.10 12.57 -23.42
CA PRO A 259 -17.83 12.21 -24.81
C PRO A 259 -16.48 11.51 -24.98
N ARG A 260 -16.35 10.70 -26.01
CA ARG A 260 -15.08 10.00 -26.30
C ARG A 260 -13.93 10.97 -26.54
N ALA A 261 -14.21 12.10 -27.19
CA ALA A 261 -13.22 13.14 -27.46
C ALA A 261 -12.57 13.68 -26.17
N ALA A 262 -13.33 13.89 -25.08
CA ALA A 262 -12.79 14.37 -23.79
C ALA A 262 -11.95 13.31 -23.07
N ILE A 263 -12.26 12.02 -23.31
CA ILE A 263 -11.46 10.90 -22.78
C ILE A 263 -10.14 10.79 -23.53
N ASP A 264 -10.17 10.85 -24.86
CA ASP A 264 -8.99 10.70 -25.72
C ASP A 264 -8.06 11.92 -25.65
N SER A 265 -8.56 13.13 -25.43
CA SER A 265 -7.75 14.35 -25.17
C SER A 265 -7.08 14.35 -23.79
N GLY A 266 -7.59 13.55 -22.87
CA GLY A 266 -7.13 13.53 -21.47
C GLY A 266 -7.71 14.64 -20.58
N SER A 267 -8.58 15.54 -21.09
CA SER A 267 -9.20 16.61 -20.29
C SER A 267 -10.02 16.07 -19.12
N ALA A 268 -10.65 14.91 -19.32
CA ALA A 268 -11.40 14.20 -18.28
C ALA A 268 -10.57 13.81 -17.04
N GLN A 269 -9.23 13.89 -17.09
CA GLN A 269 -8.37 13.59 -15.93
C GLN A 269 -8.52 14.64 -14.81
N ALA A 270 -8.94 15.87 -15.13
CA ALA A 270 -9.21 16.91 -14.13
C ALA A 270 -10.21 16.44 -13.06
N MET A 271 -11.19 15.61 -13.44
CA MET A 271 -12.12 14.99 -12.51
C MET A 271 -11.45 14.15 -11.41
N ARG A 272 -10.30 13.54 -11.70
CA ARG A 272 -9.59 12.73 -10.70
C ARG A 272 -9.04 13.56 -9.56
N GLY A 273 -8.56 14.77 -9.86
CA GLY A 273 -8.07 15.71 -8.85
C GLY A 273 -9.11 16.04 -7.78
N VAL A 274 -10.38 16.12 -8.17
CA VAL A 274 -11.50 16.41 -7.27
C VAL A 274 -12.02 15.14 -6.57
N VAL A 275 -12.19 14.04 -7.31
CA VAL A 275 -12.83 12.83 -6.80
C VAL A 275 -11.93 12.03 -5.87
N LEU A 276 -10.63 11.87 -6.18
CA LEU A 276 -9.74 11.01 -5.39
C LEU A 276 -9.56 11.47 -3.94
N PRO A 277 -9.31 12.76 -3.65
CA PRO A 277 -9.20 13.24 -2.27
C PRO A 277 -10.49 13.09 -1.47
N PHE A 278 -11.63 13.21 -2.14
CA PHE A 278 -12.94 13.01 -1.51
C PHE A 278 -13.18 11.53 -1.15
N VAL A 279 -12.91 10.62 -2.07
CA VAL A 279 -13.16 9.17 -1.88
C VAL A 279 -12.14 8.55 -0.95
N PHE A 280 -10.84 8.78 -1.20
CA PHE A 280 -9.74 8.14 -0.50
C PHE A 280 -9.02 9.14 0.40
N ARG A 281 -9.43 9.22 1.65
CA ARG A 281 -8.79 10.09 2.64
C ARG A 281 -7.37 9.61 2.91
N LYS A 282 -6.45 10.55 3.10
CA LYS A 282 -5.02 10.31 3.36
C LYS A 282 -4.76 9.38 4.56
N TYR A 283 -5.62 9.46 5.57
CA TYR A 283 -5.52 8.68 6.80
C TYR A 283 -6.65 7.68 6.89
N LEU A 284 -6.40 6.56 7.59
CA LEU A 284 -7.40 5.53 7.83
C LEU A 284 -8.67 6.12 8.45
N ASP A 285 -9.80 5.76 7.87
CA ASP A 285 -11.10 6.29 8.24
C ASP A 285 -11.98 5.19 8.85
N TYR A 286 -11.72 4.87 10.09
CA TYR A 286 -12.49 3.86 10.82
C TYR A 286 -13.92 4.29 11.17
N ALA A 287 -14.23 5.59 11.18
CA ALA A 287 -15.60 6.07 11.37
C ALA A 287 -16.55 5.58 10.26
N VAL A 288 -16.00 5.27 9.09
CA VAL A 288 -16.75 4.66 7.98
C VAL A 288 -17.34 3.30 8.36
N PHE A 289 -16.67 2.49 9.17
CA PHE A 289 -17.21 1.19 9.59
C PHE A 289 -18.52 1.32 10.36
N GLU A 290 -18.61 2.26 11.28
CA GLU A 290 -19.82 2.50 12.08
C GLU A 290 -20.94 3.12 11.26
N SER A 291 -20.61 4.08 10.41
CA SER A 291 -21.59 4.68 9.48
C SER A 291 -22.16 3.64 8.53
N LEU A 292 -21.34 2.68 8.08
CA LEU A 292 -21.76 1.59 7.21
C LEU A 292 -22.57 0.54 7.93
N ARG A 293 -22.23 0.17 9.17
CA ARG A 293 -23.08 -0.70 9.99
C ARG A 293 -24.47 -0.12 10.09
N THR A 294 -24.56 1.16 10.44
CA THR A 294 -25.83 1.87 10.55
C THR A 294 -26.60 1.88 9.22
N LEU A 295 -25.92 2.18 8.11
CA LEU A 295 -26.54 2.17 6.77
C LEU A 295 -26.98 0.77 6.38
N HIS A 296 -26.17 -0.24 6.63
CA HIS A 296 -26.50 -1.63 6.34
C HIS A 296 -27.68 -2.14 7.17
N ASP A 297 -27.73 -1.82 8.46
CA ASP A 297 -28.85 -2.15 9.34
C ASP A 297 -30.14 -1.48 8.88
N GLN A 298 -30.07 -0.24 8.42
CA GLN A 298 -31.21 0.45 7.79
C GLN A 298 -31.66 -0.26 6.52
N ILE A 299 -30.72 -0.65 5.63
CA ILE A 299 -31.04 -1.38 4.39
C ILE A 299 -31.66 -2.74 4.71
N ARG A 300 -31.08 -3.51 5.65
CA ARG A 300 -31.64 -4.80 6.11
C ARG A 300 -33.03 -4.63 6.72
N SER A 301 -33.23 -3.64 7.56
CA SER A 301 -34.54 -3.34 8.17
C SER A 301 -35.56 -2.95 7.11
N HIS A 302 -35.17 -2.17 6.10
CA HIS A 302 -36.05 -1.82 4.98
C HIS A 302 -36.37 -3.03 4.08
N ALA A 303 -35.38 -3.88 3.81
CA ALA A 303 -35.56 -5.12 3.05
C ALA A 303 -36.48 -6.08 3.80
N ALA A 304 -36.29 -6.28 5.10
CA ALA A 304 -37.16 -7.10 5.96
C ALA A 304 -38.61 -6.55 6.00
N LYS A 305 -38.77 -5.23 6.12
CA LYS A 305 -40.13 -4.60 6.06
C LYS A 305 -40.78 -4.77 4.70
N ARG A 306 -40.02 -4.73 3.58
CA ARG A 306 -40.55 -4.95 2.23
C ARG A 306 -40.93 -6.40 1.95
N SER A 307 -40.20 -7.36 2.56
CA SER A 307 -40.48 -8.80 2.43
C SER A 307 -41.52 -9.31 3.44
N ALA A 308 -41.89 -8.52 4.46
CA ALA A 308 -42.91 -8.85 5.41
C ALA A 308 -44.25 -9.03 4.68
N GLY A 309 -44.83 -10.27 4.72
CA GLY A 309 -46.06 -10.62 4.00
C GLY A 309 -45.89 -10.92 2.51
N ARG A 310 -44.69 -11.01 1.98
CA ARG A 310 -44.38 -11.37 0.58
C ARG A 310 -43.18 -12.32 0.53
N PRO A 311 -43.42 -13.64 0.74
CA PRO A 311 -42.30 -14.64 0.82
C PRO A 311 -41.50 -14.71 -0.47
N GLU A 312 -42.03 -14.37 -1.64
CA GLU A 312 -41.34 -14.32 -2.92
C GLU A 312 -40.17 -13.31 -2.93
N ARG A 313 -40.24 -12.26 -2.10
CA ARG A 313 -39.12 -11.28 -1.98
C ARG A 313 -37.97 -11.74 -1.13
N ALA A 314 -38.10 -12.85 -0.42
CA ALA A 314 -36.99 -13.47 0.27
C ALA A 314 -35.91 -14.05 -0.71
N ASN A 315 -36.29 -14.24 -1.98
CA ASN A 315 -35.46 -14.81 -3.03
C ASN A 315 -34.79 -13.73 -3.92
N ASP A 316 -34.54 -12.54 -3.37
CA ASP A 316 -33.79 -11.47 -4.05
C ASP A 316 -32.26 -11.77 -3.98
N VAL A 317 -31.64 -12.04 -5.13
CA VAL A 317 -30.22 -12.43 -5.21
C VAL A 317 -29.25 -11.26 -5.00
N LYS A 318 -29.74 -10.01 -5.00
CA LYS A 318 -28.93 -8.82 -4.84
C LYS A 318 -29.01 -8.20 -3.44
N LEU A 319 -30.25 -8.05 -2.92
CA LEU A 319 -30.51 -7.28 -1.70
C LEU A 319 -30.76 -8.14 -0.46
N SER A 320 -31.03 -9.43 -0.61
CA SER A 320 -31.18 -10.35 0.51
C SER A 320 -29.82 -10.67 1.15
N ARG A 321 -29.85 -11.23 2.36
CA ARG A 321 -28.67 -11.71 3.09
C ARG A 321 -27.85 -12.66 2.21
N GLY A 322 -26.54 -12.43 2.10
CA GLY A 322 -25.64 -13.17 1.23
C GLY A 322 -25.76 -12.80 -0.25
N GLY A 323 -26.40 -11.68 -0.59
CA GLY A 323 -26.57 -11.22 -1.97
C GLY A 323 -25.36 -10.46 -2.53
N ILE A 324 -25.44 -10.12 -3.83
CA ILE A 324 -24.39 -9.41 -4.58
C ILE A 324 -23.92 -8.15 -3.84
N ARG A 325 -24.84 -7.41 -3.21
CA ARG A 325 -24.56 -6.15 -2.54
C ARG A 325 -23.64 -6.31 -1.33
N GLU A 326 -23.74 -7.42 -0.61
CA GLU A 326 -22.86 -7.68 0.54
C GLU A 326 -21.41 -7.96 0.08
N ILE A 327 -21.22 -8.61 -1.07
CA ILE A 327 -19.88 -8.78 -1.68
C ILE A 327 -19.31 -7.43 -2.09
N GLU A 328 -20.10 -6.64 -2.82
CA GLU A 328 -19.66 -5.29 -3.24
C GLU A 328 -19.30 -4.41 -2.05
N PHE A 329 -20.08 -4.42 -0.99
CA PHE A 329 -19.79 -3.65 0.23
C PHE A 329 -18.56 -4.13 0.96
N THR A 330 -18.34 -5.45 1.08
CA THR A 330 -17.13 -6.02 1.67
C THR A 330 -15.87 -5.42 1.03
N VAL A 331 -15.83 -5.42 -0.29
CA VAL A 331 -14.69 -4.91 -1.05
C VAL A 331 -14.56 -3.40 -0.93
N GLN A 332 -15.65 -2.68 -1.17
CA GLN A 332 -15.67 -1.22 -1.17
C GLN A 332 -15.29 -0.64 0.19
N LEU A 333 -15.71 -1.31 1.29
CA LEU A 333 -15.33 -0.91 2.62
C LEU A 333 -13.81 -0.95 2.81
N LEU A 334 -13.17 -2.05 2.44
CA LEU A 334 -11.72 -2.19 2.53
C LEU A 334 -11.00 -1.18 1.63
N GLN A 335 -11.53 -0.91 0.44
CA GLN A 335 -10.99 0.09 -0.47
C GLN A 335 -11.10 1.52 0.09
N VAL A 336 -12.24 1.94 0.62
CA VAL A 336 -12.42 3.29 1.19
C VAL A 336 -11.53 3.50 2.40
N VAL A 337 -11.44 2.49 3.27
CA VAL A 337 -10.66 2.58 4.51
C VAL A 337 -9.16 2.62 4.22
N ARG A 338 -8.67 1.83 3.28
CA ARG A 338 -7.24 1.64 3.04
C ARG A 338 -6.71 2.34 1.78
N GLY A 339 -7.56 2.66 0.80
CA GLY A 339 -7.16 3.16 -0.51
C GLY A 339 -6.48 4.54 -0.49
N GLY A 340 -6.57 5.29 0.62
CA GLY A 340 -5.79 6.51 0.82
C GLY A 340 -4.29 6.24 0.96
N GLN A 341 -3.94 5.15 1.65
CA GLN A 341 -2.56 4.74 1.89
C GLN A 341 -2.05 3.72 0.86
N PHE A 342 -2.95 2.94 0.28
CA PHE A 342 -2.67 1.86 -0.66
C PHE A 342 -3.28 2.19 -2.04
N PRO A 343 -2.59 2.96 -2.89
CA PRO A 343 -3.12 3.36 -4.21
C PRO A 343 -3.52 2.17 -5.08
N GLU A 344 -2.88 1.02 -4.91
CA GLU A 344 -3.20 -0.23 -5.60
C GLU A 344 -4.63 -0.72 -5.36
N LEU A 345 -5.27 -0.31 -4.27
CA LEU A 345 -6.67 -0.65 -3.99
C LEU A 345 -7.67 0.22 -4.75
N ARG A 346 -7.22 1.30 -5.42
CA ARG A 346 -8.07 2.26 -6.14
C ARG A 346 -8.50 1.73 -7.50
N THR A 347 -9.10 0.55 -7.54
CA THR A 347 -9.70 -0.04 -8.74
C THR A 347 -11.23 -0.03 -8.64
N ARG A 348 -11.94 -0.02 -9.76
CA ARG A 348 -13.40 0.06 -9.81
C ARG A 348 -14.09 -1.30 -9.93
N PRO A 349 -13.58 -2.26 -10.76
CA PRO A 349 -14.19 -3.57 -10.91
C PRO A 349 -14.09 -4.40 -9.63
N THR A 350 -15.21 -5.05 -9.25
CA THR A 350 -15.33 -5.79 -7.99
C THR A 350 -14.39 -7.00 -7.94
N LEU A 351 -14.28 -7.76 -9.02
CA LEU A 351 -13.42 -8.95 -9.08
C LEU A 351 -11.93 -8.58 -8.96
N GLU A 352 -11.52 -7.52 -9.65
CA GLU A 352 -10.15 -7.01 -9.56
C GLU A 352 -9.85 -6.47 -8.16
N ALA A 353 -10.81 -5.78 -7.56
CA ALA A 353 -10.68 -5.25 -6.20
C ALA A 353 -10.52 -6.36 -5.16
N LEU A 354 -11.26 -7.48 -5.27
CA LEU A 354 -11.08 -8.67 -4.42
C LEU A 354 -9.64 -9.20 -4.48
N GLN A 355 -9.09 -9.34 -5.69
CA GLN A 355 -7.71 -9.82 -5.87
C GLN A 355 -6.68 -8.84 -5.30
N ARG A 356 -6.88 -7.52 -5.48
CA ARG A 356 -5.97 -6.52 -4.94
C ARG A 356 -6.01 -6.44 -3.41
N VAL A 357 -7.20 -6.59 -2.82
CA VAL A 357 -7.40 -6.67 -1.37
C VAL A 357 -6.69 -7.89 -0.76
N ALA A 358 -6.77 -9.05 -1.43
CA ALA A 358 -6.06 -10.24 -0.99
C ALA A 358 -4.53 -10.08 -1.08
N ARG A 359 -4.01 -9.54 -2.21
CA ARG A 359 -2.58 -9.26 -2.38
C ARG A 359 -2.04 -8.26 -1.35
N ALA A 360 -2.85 -7.29 -0.94
CA ALA A 360 -2.51 -6.36 0.12
C ALA A 360 -2.58 -6.97 1.54
N GLY A 361 -2.85 -8.27 1.67
CA GLY A 361 -2.94 -8.95 2.97
C GLY A 361 -4.14 -8.55 3.82
N LEU A 362 -5.12 -7.85 3.25
CA LEU A 362 -6.32 -7.38 3.96
C LEU A 362 -7.43 -8.44 4.04
N MET A 363 -7.31 -9.51 3.27
CA MET A 363 -8.21 -10.65 3.23
C MET A 363 -7.41 -11.91 2.84
N PRO A 364 -7.71 -13.11 3.40
CA PRO A 364 -7.10 -14.35 2.92
C PRO A 364 -7.42 -14.60 1.44
N GLN A 365 -6.46 -15.10 0.68
CA GLN A 365 -6.65 -15.38 -0.76
C GLN A 365 -7.81 -16.35 -1.01
N GLU A 366 -7.93 -17.40 -0.20
CA GLU A 366 -9.02 -18.37 -0.30
C GLU A 366 -10.41 -17.74 -0.13
N THR A 367 -10.54 -16.78 0.80
CA THR A 367 -11.78 -16.01 1.01
C THR A 367 -12.09 -15.12 -0.19
N ALA A 368 -11.08 -14.42 -0.72
CA ALA A 368 -11.26 -13.58 -1.90
C ALA A 368 -11.70 -14.39 -3.13
N ASP A 369 -11.10 -15.57 -3.34
CA ASP A 369 -11.44 -16.46 -4.44
C ASP A 369 -12.86 -17.05 -4.27
N ALA A 370 -13.27 -17.40 -3.05
CA ALA A 370 -14.62 -17.87 -2.78
C ALA A 370 -15.67 -16.77 -2.98
N LEU A 371 -15.40 -15.53 -2.54
CA LEU A 371 -16.26 -14.37 -2.81
C LEU A 371 -16.34 -14.05 -4.31
N ALA A 372 -15.24 -14.18 -5.05
CA ALA A 372 -15.23 -13.99 -6.48
C ALA A 372 -16.09 -15.02 -7.22
N ARG A 373 -16.01 -16.30 -6.83
CA ARG A 373 -16.88 -17.36 -7.36
C ARG A 373 -18.34 -17.08 -7.05
N ALA A 374 -18.67 -16.72 -5.82
CA ALA A 374 -20.02 -16.35 -5.41
C ALA A 374 -20.55 -15.13 -6.20
N TYR A 375 -19.71 -14.11 -6.39
CA TYR A 375 -20.06 -12.92 -7.19
C TYR A 375 -20.39 -13.29 -8.63
N VAL A 376 -19.53 -14.04 -9.31
CA VAL A 376 -19.78 -14.49 -10.69
C VAL A 376 -21.06 -15.31 -10.79
N PHE A 377 -21.27 -16.26 -9.87
CA PHE A 377 -22.48 -17.08 -9.85
C PHE A 377 -23.74 -16.24 -9.67
N LEU A 378 -23.81 -15.39 -8.64
CA LEU A 378 -24.95 -14.54 -8.36
C LEU A 378 -25.25 -13.54 -9.50
N ARG A 379 -24.21 -12.98 -10.15
CA ARG A 379 -24.36 -12.10 -11.31
C ARG A 379 -24.93 -12.84 -12.52
N ARG A 380 -24.51 -14.08 -12.77
CA ARG A 380 -25.11 -14.91 -13.83
C ARG A 380 -26.56 -15.26 -13.54
N VAL A 381 -26.92 -15.54 -12.29
CA VAL A 381 -28.32 -15.70 -11.89
C VAL A 381 -29.11 -14.41 -12.13
N GLU A 382 -28.58 -13.24 -11.75
CA GLU A 382 -29.20 -11.94 -11.99
C GLU A 382 -29.47 -11.71 -13.48
N HIS A 383 -28.53 -12.05 -14.37
CA HIS A 383 -28.72 -11.96 -15.82
C HIS A 383 -29.83 -12.88 -16.33
N ARG A 384 -29.90 -14.16 -15.87
CA ARG A 384 -30.95 -15.08 -16.24
C ARG A 384 -32.35 -14.55 -15.90
N ILE A 385 -32.51 -13.96 -14.72
CA ILE A 385 -33.77 -13.32 -14.30
C ILE A 385 -34.13 -12.17 -15.26
N GLN A 386 -33.13 -11.33 -15.62
CA GLN A 386 -33.35 -10.18 -16.49
C GLN A 386 -33.67 -10.56 -17.95
N TYR A 387 -33.07 -11.64 -18.46
CA TYR A 387 -33.31 -12.12 -19.82
C TYR A 387 -34.76 -12.61 -20.05
N LEU A 388 -35.48 -12.97 -19.00
CA LEU A 388 -36.88 -13.44 -19.17
C LEU A 388 -37.75 -12.41 -19.86
N ASP A 389 -37.73 -11.15 -19.42
CA ASP A 389 -38.67 -10.11 -19.90
C ASP A 389 -38.06 -8.69 -20.03
N ASP A 390 -36.74 -8.50 -19.90
CA ASP A 390 -36.06 -7.18 -19.85
C ASP A 390 -36.56 -6.31 -18.67
N GLN A 391 -36.74 -6.95 -17.52
CA GLN A 391 -37.15 -6.28 -16.30
C GLN A 391 -35.98 -6.04 -15.35
N GLN A 392 -35.98 -4.87 -14.70
CA GLN A 392 -35.01 -4.56 -13.62
C GLN A 392 -35.45 -5.24 -12.33
N THR A 393 -35.33 -6.55 -12.30
CA THR A 393 -35.63 -7.38 -11.12
C THR A 393 -34.47 -8.26 -10.75
N HIS A 394 -34.38 -8.58 -9.47
CA HIS A 394 -33.35 -9.45 -8.87
C HIS A 394 -34.00 -10.60 -8.12
N ILE A 395 -35.32 -10.77 -8.26
CA ILE A 395 -36.12 -11.76 -7.54
C ILE A 395 -36.27 -12.98 -8.44
N LEU A 396 -35.96 -14.15 -7.90
CA LEU A 396 -36.18 -15.42 -8.60
C LEU A 396 -37.66 -15.54 -9.02
N PRO A 397 -37.95 -16.07 -10.23
CA PRO A 397 -39.27 -16.29 -10.67
C PRO A 397 -40.00 -17.33 -9.79
N THR A 398 -41.29 -17.20 -9.66
CA THR A 398 -42.17 -18.15 -8.96
C THR A 398 -42.73 -19.21 -9.91
N ASP A 399 -42.57 -19.05 -11.20
CA ASP A 399 -42.94 -20.02 -12.22
C ASP A 399 -41.87 -21.11 -12.33
N ASP A 400 -42.28 -22.38 -12.20
CA ASP A 400 -41.38 -23.51 -12.18
C ASP A 400 -40.64 -23.72 -13.51
N ALA A 401 -41.27 -23.36 -14.67
CA ALA A 401 -40.65 -23.50 -15.97
C ALA A 401 -39.54 -22.44 -16.17
N ASP A 402 -39.76 -21.21 -15.68
CA ASP A 402 -38.77 -20.14 -15.70
C ASP A 402 -37.60 -20.46 -14.75
N LEU A 403 -37.88 -21.02 -13.55
CA LEU A 403 -36.87 -21.40 -12.59
C LEU A 403 -36.01 -22.59 -13.09
N ASP A 404 -36.65 -23.57 -13.71
CA ASP A 404 -35.99 -24.72 -14.33
C ASP A 404 -35.11 -24.27 -15.54
N TRP A 405 -35.61 -23.31 -16.34
CA TRP A 405 -34.80 -22.72 -17.40
C TRP A 405 -33.56 -21.99 -16.88
N ILE A 406 -33.69 -21.21 -15.78
CA ILE A 406 -32.53 -20.58 -15.13
C ILE A 406 -31.53 -21.65 -14.72
N ALA A 407 -32.00 -22.71 -14.03
CA ALA A 407 -31.13 -23.80 -13.59
C ALA A 407 -30.38 -24.45 -14.75
N ARG A 408 -31.07 -24.83 -15.82
CA ARG A 408 -30.46 -25.50 -17.00
C ARG A 408 -29.47 -24.60 -17.73
N THR A 409 -29.76 -23.31 -17.89
CA THR A 409 -28.85 -22.36 -18.53
C THR A 409 -27.61 -22.07 -17.69
N LEU A 410 -27.59 -22.46 -16.40
CA LEU A 410 -26.45 -22.42 -15.50
C LEU A 410 -25.74 -23.78 -15.37
N GLY A 411 -26.22 -24.83 -16.08
CA GLY A 411 -25.60 -26.14 -16.11
C GLY A 411 -26.13 -27.11 -15.07
N TYR A 412 -27.28 -26.86 -14.43
CA TYR A 412 -27.94 -27.76 -13.50
C TYR A 412 -29.06 -28.55 -14.17
N ASP A 413 -29.26 -29.80 -13.76
CA ASP A 413 -30.31 -30.66 -14.32
C ASP A 413 -31.74 -30.20 -13.96
N SER A 414 -31.89 -29.54 -12.80
CA SER A 414 -33.16 -29.02 -12.31
C SER A 414 -33.00 -27.88 -11.31
N ALA A 415 -34.12 -27.26 -10.92
CA ALA A 415 -34.12 -26.17 -9.95
C ALA A 415 -33.53 -26.55 -8.56
N CYS A 416 -33.71 -27.79 -8.10
CA CYS A 416 -33.33 -28.19 -6.74
C CYS A 416 -31.81 -28.09 -6.49
N PRO A 417 -30.91 -28.72 -7.28
CA PRO A 417 -29.47 -28.58 -7.09
C PRO A 417 -28.99 -27.12 -7.30
N PHE A 418 -29.59 -26.39 -8.23
CA PHE A 418 -29.32 -24.96 -8.41
C PHE A 418 -29.61 -24.14 -7.15
N LEU A 419 -30.79 -24.34 -6.52
CA LEU A 419 -31.15 -23.62 -5.29
C LEU A 419 -30.26 -23.99 -4.11
N CYS A 420 -29.81 -25.23 -3.98
CA CYS A 420 -28.86 -25.66 -2.98
C CYS A 420 -27.49 -24.94 -3.14
N GLU A 421 -27.01 -24.83 -4.37
CA GLU A 421 -25.75 -24.10 -4.67
C GLU A 421 -25.89 -22.60 -4.40
N LEU A 422 -27.03 -22.02 -4.78
CA LEU A 422 -27.37 -20.63 -4.48
C LEU A 422 -27.33 -20.36 -2.97
N ASP A 423 -27.95 -21.22 -2.16
CA ASP A 423 -27.95 -21.06 -0.72
C ASP A 423 -26.55 -21.23 -0.11
N THR A 424 -25.74 -22.14 -0.65
CA THR A 424 -24.33 -22.32 -0.24
C THR A 424 -23.53 -21.04 -0.46
N HIS A 425 -23.60 -20.44 -1.63
CA HIS A 425 -22.91 -19.19 -1.93
C HIS A 425 -23.41 -18.05 -1.04
N ARG A 426 -24.73 -17.93 -0.86
CA ARG A 426 -25.31 -16.86 -0.05
C ARG A 426 -24.93 -16.98 1.43
N GLU A 427 -24.94 -18.18 1.99
CA GLU A 427 -24.56 -18.36 3.39
C GLU A 427 -23.06 -18.03 3.61
N PHE A 428 -22.19 -18.45 2.69
CA PHE A 428 -20.77 -18.09 2.75
C PHE A 428 -20.57 -16.56 2.72
N VAL A 429 -21.19 -15.88 1.77
CA VAL A 429 -21.11 -14.41 1.63
C VAL A 429 -21.59 -13.73 2.91
N ALA A 430 -22.72 -14.17 3.46
CA ALA A 430 -23.30 -13.60 4.67
C ALA A 430 -22.38 -13.79 5.90
N GLN A 431 -21.76 -14.95 6.04
CA GLN A 431 -20.82 -15.23 7.14
C GLN A 431 -19.57 -14.33 7.05
N GLU A 432 -18.98 -14.19 5.86
CA GLU A 432 -17.81 -13.33 5.66
C GLU A 432 -18.14 -11.84 5.87
N PHE A 433 -19.31 -11.42 5.43
CA PHE A 433 -19.78 -10.06 5.64
C PHE A 433 -20.06 -9.75 7.12
N ASP A 434 -20.73 -10.67 7.84
CA ASP A 434 -20.99 -10.55 9.28
C ASP A 434 -19.66 -10.53 10.06
N ARG A 435 -18.66 -11.34 9.65
CA ARG A 435 -17.31 -11.35 10.24
C ARG A 435 -16.57 -10.01 10.04
N LEU A 436 -16.65 -9.42 8.86
CA LEU A 436 -16.00 -8.15 8.57
C LEU A 436 -16.59 -7.00 9.40
N LEU A 437 -17.90 -7.01 9.62
CA LEU A 437 -18.58 -5.99 10.40
C LEU A 437 -18.48 -6.20 11.91
N GLY A 438 -17.77 -7.26 12.40
CA GLY A 438 -17.54 -7.54 13.82
C GLY A 438 -18.77 -8.08 14.54
N GLY A 439 -19.60 -8.85 13.84
CA GLY A 439 -20.65 -9.66 14.46
C GLY A 439 -20.00 -10.79 15.26
N ASP A 440 -19.95 -10.68 16.58
CA ASP A 440 -19.55 -11.76 17.46
C ASP A 440 -20.40 -12.99 17.15
N ALA A 441 -19.73 -14.15 17.02
CA ALA A 441 -20.41 -15.42 16.94
C ALA A 441 -21.32 -15.57 18.18
N PRO A 442 -22.59 -15.98 18.04
CA PRO A 442 -23.49 -16.14 19.19
C PRO A 442 -22.85 -17.12 20.15
N CYS A 443 -22.59 -16.67 21.36
CA CYS A 443 -22.13 -17.50 22.47
C CYS A 443 -23.08 -18.69 22.63
N LYS A 444 -22.66 -19.91 22.27
CA LYS A 444 -23.41 -21.15 22.57
C LYS A 444 -23.43 -21.36 24.07
N GLY A 445 -24.35 -20.69 24.77
CA GLY A 445 -24.46 -20.89 26.22
C GLY A 445 -25.36 -19.93 26.99
N CYS A 446 -25.85 -18.84 26.43
CA CYS A 446 -26.74 -17.94 27.15
C CYS A 446 -28.21 -18.20 26.78
N GLY A 447 -28.96 -18.79 27.72
CA GLY A 447 -30.37 -19.08 27.60
C GLY A 447 -31.23 -17.82 27.34
N LYS A 448 -32.34 -18.03 26.69
CA LYS A 448 -33.39 -17.08 26.35
C LYS A 448 -33.68 -16.07 27.48
N GLY A 449 -33.14 -14.86 27.31
CA GLY A 449 -33.60 -13.65 28.01
C GLY A 449 -34.48 -12.83 27.08
N LYS A 450 -35.72 -12.63 27.50
CA LYS A 450 -36.73 -11.78 26.83
C LYS A 450 -36.17 -10.38 26.62
N GLY A 451 -36.48 -9.78 25.44
CA GLY A 451 -36.08 -8.44 25.09
C GLY A 451 -36.35 -7.39 26.16
N SER A 452 -35.32 -6.71 26.51
CA SER A 452 -35.42 -5.36 27.09
C SER A 452 -34.88 -4.41 26.03
N GLY A 453 -35.68 -3.38 25.72
CA GLY A 453 -35.26 -2.28 24.85
C GLY A 453 -33.94 -1.72 25.34
N GLY A 454 -33.02 -1.53 24.41
CA GLY A 454 -31.71 -0.93 24.71
C GLY A 454 -31.92 0.40 25.44
N GLU A 455 -31.61 0.43 26.71
CA GLU A 455 -31.35 1.65 27.44
C GLU A 455 -30.16 2.29 26.70
N ARG A 456 -30.40 3.44 26.08
CA ARG A 456 -29.32 4.37 25.70
C ARG A 456 -28.66 4.74 27.03
N HIS A 457 -27.55 4.08 27.37
CA HIS A 457 -26.66 4.61 28.39
C HIS A 457 -26.22 6.01 27.93
N GLU A 458 -26.71 7.03 28.58
CA GLU A 458 -26.15 8.36 28.44
C GLU A 458 -24.63 8.23 28.72
N PRO A 459 -23.77 8.83 27.88
CA PRO A 459 -22.34 8.78 28.12
C PRO A 459 -22.06 9.35 29.52
N PRO A 460 -21.17 8.72 30.31
CA PRO A 460 -20.87 9.20 31.64
C PRO A 460 -20.39 10.67 31.57
N GLU A 461 -20.78 11.48 32.55
CA GLU A 461 -20.32 12.85 32.62
C GLU A 461 -18.80 12.89 32.70
N ILE A 462 -18.18 13.82 31.99
CA ILE A 462 -16.72 13.93 31.85
C ILE A 462 -16.04 13.95 33.23
N GLU A 463 -16.60 14.69 34.20
CA GLU A 463 -16.09 14.83 35.58
C GLU A 463 -16.04 13.50 36.34
N ALA A 464 -17.05 12.64 36.16
CA ALA A 464 -17.09 11.31 36.78
C ALA A 464 -16.01 10.37 36.22
N VAL A 465 -15.65 10.51 34.92
CA VAL A 465 -14.57 9.75 34.31
C VAL A 465 -13.20 10.28 34.75
N LEU A 466 -13.04 11.59 34.81
CA LEU A 466 -11.77 12.22 35.20
C LEU A 466 -11.43 11.94 36.67
N ALA A 467 -12.43 11.82 37.55
CA ALA A 467 -12.22 11.47 38.98
C ALA A 467 -11.57 10.06 39.17
N GLN A 468 -11.55 9.20 38.17
CA GLN A 468 -10.94 7.89 38.24
C GLN A 468 -9.41 7.91 38.03
N PHE A 469 -8.85 9.02 37.60
CA PHE A 469 -7.43 9.13 37.30
C PHE A 469 -6.61 9.65 38.51
N PRO A 470 -5.33 9.26 38.64
CA PRO A 470 -4.40 9.88 39.61
C PRO A 470 -4.27 11.38 39.38
N GLU A 471 -3.95 12.12 40.49
CA GLU A 471 -3.92 13.58 40.51
C GLU A 471 -3.21 14.22 39.31
N ARG A 472 -2.02 13.73 38.95
CA ARG A 472 -1.21 14.25 37.83
C ARG A 472 -1.92 14.13 36.48
N VAL A 473 -2.57 12.99 36.21
CA VAL A 473 -3.32 12.74 35.00
C VAL A 473 -4.64 13.51 35.02
N HIS A 474 -5.30 13.54 36.18
CA HIS A 474 -6.53 14.29 36.40
C HIS A 474 -6.36 15.77 36.04
N GLN A 475 -5.33 16.43 36.60
CA GLN A 475 -5.03 17.84 36.31
C GLN A 475 -4.83 18.10 34.82
N ARG A 476 -4.10 17.22 34.08
CA ARG A 476 -3.88 17.40 32.66
C ARG A 476 -5.16 17.20 31.82
N LEU A 477 -5.99 16.23 32.18
CA LEU A 477 -7.25 15.97 31.49
C LEU A 477 -8.36 16.95 31.86
N GLN A 478 -8.29 17.59 33.03
CA GLN A 478 -9.26 18.61 33.44
C GLN A 478 -9.24 19.80 32.48
N GLU A 479 -8.08 20.12 31.87
CA GLU A 479 -8.00 21.13 30.81
C GLU A 479 -8.94 20.85 29.63
N TRP A 480 -9.33 19.58 29.42
CA TRP A 480 -10.23 19.19 28.33
C TRP A 480 -11.69 19.53 28.57
N THR A 481 -12.12 19.73 29.81
CA THR A 481 -13.50 20.12 30.13
C THR A 481 -13.91 21.42 29.44
N ASP A 482 -12.99 22.40 29.43
CA ASP A 482 -13.21 23.69 28.79
C ASP A 482 -12.55 23.87 27.43
N HIS A 483 -11.87 22.83 26.93
CA HIS A 483 -11.11 22.95 25.70
C HIS A 483 -12.05 23.09 24.48
N PRO A 484 -11.91 24.14 23.64
CA PRO A 484 -12.84 24.41 22.53
C PRO A 484 -13.00 23.27 21.55
N ARG A 485 -11.93 22.45 21.33
CA ARG A 485 -11.97 21.30 20.43
C ARG A 485 -12.79 20.14 21.00
N VAL A 486 -12.79 19.95 22.32
CA VAL A 486 -13.58 18.91 23.00
C VAL A 486 -15.05 19.30 23.01
N GLN A 487 -15.33 20.58 23.27
CA GLN A 487 -16.69 21.10 23.23
C GLN A 487 -17.31 21.11 21.85
N ALA A 488 -16.49 21.28 20.80
CA ALA A 488 -16.92 21.23 19.41
C ALA A 488 -17.16 19.81 18.89
N LEU A 489 -16.85 18.75 19.66
CA LEU A 489 -17.13 17.38 19.28
C LEU A 489 -18.64 17.12 19.22
N ARG A 490 -19.08 16.35 18.22
CA ARG A 490 -20.44 15.82 18.18
C ARG A 490 -20.66 14.89 19.38
N ASP A 491 -21.91 14.79 19.84
CA ASP A 491 -22.26 13.97 21.02
C ASP A 491 -21.74 12.53 20.90
N GLU A 492 -21.81 11.95 19.72
CA GLU A 492 -21.32 10.60 19.46
C GLU A 492 -19.78 10.49 19.63
N ALA A 493 -19.01 11.44 19.07
CA ALA A 493 -17.57 11.48 19.19
C ALA A 493 -17.13 11.74 20.62
N ARG A 494 -17.85 12.60 21.33
CA ARG A 494 -17.66 12.85 22.75
C ARG A 494 -17.91 11.58 23.58
N GLY A 495 -18.97 10.85 23.30
CA GLY A 495 -19.27 9.57 23.92
C GLY A 495 -18.18 8.51 23.67
N ARG A 496 -17.59 8.48 22.47
CA ARG A 496 -16.45 7.60 22.14
C ARG A 496 -15.21 7.99 22.96
N LEU A 497 -14.90 9.27 23.04
CA LEU A 497 -13.77 9.77 23.84
C LEU A 497 -13.92 9.41 25.33
N MET A 498 -15.11 9.58 25.89
CA MET A 498 -15.37 9.22 27.29
C MET A 498 -15.19 7.72 27.56
N ARG A 499 -15.69 6.86 26.68
CA ARG A 499 -15.47 5.40 26.77
C ARG A 499 -13.99 5.02 26.64
N LEU A 500 -13.25 5.73 25.79
CA LEU A 500 -11.80 5.54 25.64
C LEU A 500 -11.06 5.89 26.93
N LEU A 501 -11.39 7.03 27.53
CA LEU A 501 -10.81 7.49 28.81
C LEU A 501 -11.17 6.53 29.96
N GLN A 502 -12.41 6.09 30.07
CA GLN A 502 -12.84 5.14 31.09
C GLN A 502 -12.06 3.83 31.02
N ARG A 503 -11.85 3.28 29.82
CA ARG A 503 -11.03 2.08 29.64
C ARG A 503 -9.56 2.35 29.98
N THR A 504 -9.04 3.54 29.65
CA THR A 504 -7.67 3.96 30.01
C THR A 504 -7.51 4.02 31.54
N ALA A 505 -8.46 4.60 32.26
CA ALA A 505 -8.45 4.66 33.71
C ALA A 505 -8.41 3.27 34.34
N GLN A 506 -9.25 2.37 33.87
CA GLN A 506 -9.26 0.97 34.31
C GLN A 506 -7.91 0.29 34.09
N TRP A 507 -7.29 0.44 32.92
CA TRP A 507 -5.99 -0.18 32.63
C TRP A 507 -4.84 0.44 33.43
N LEU A 508 -4.96 1.71 33.76
CA LEU A 508 -4.01 2.38 34.66
C LEU A 508 -4.11 1.82 36.07
N GLU A 509 -5.33 1.63 36.61
CA GLU A 509 -5.58 0.98 37.90
C GLU A 509 -5.09 -0.47 37.93
N GLU A 510 -5.30 -1.22 36.84
CA GLU A 510 -4.80 -2.58 36.66
C GLU A 510 -3.26 -2.65 36.51
N GLY A 511 -2.55 -1.53 36.39
CA GLY A 511 -1.10 -1.46 36.18
C GLY A 511 -0.64 -1.93 34.79
N ARG A 512 -1.52 -2.01 33.82
CA ARG A 512 -1.23 -2.44 32.43
C ARG A 512 -0.56 -1.33 31.61
N VAL A 513 -0.79 -0.08 31.98
CA VAL A 513 -0.24 1.11 31.34
C VAL A 513 0.32 2.07 32.38
N SER A 514 1.25 2.94 31.96
CA SER A 514 1.87 3.91 32.89
C SER A 514 1.19 5.27 32.84
N GLU A 515 1.29 6.06 33.93
CA GLU A 515 0.82 7.45 33.95
C GLU A 515 1.43 8.28 32.80
N ASP A 516 2.74 8.14 32.57
CA ASP A 516 3.41 8.85 31.48
C ASP A 516 2.84 8.49 30.12
N GLY A 517 2.44 7.23 29.91
CA GLY A 517 1.76 6.77 28.69
C GLY A 517 0.42 7.47 28.50
N VAL A 518 -0.36 7.60 29.56
CA VAL A 518 -1.66 8.27 29.54
C VAL A 518 -1.52 9.78 29.27
N LEU A 519 -0.57 10.43 29.93
CA LEU A 519 -0.29 11.85 29.70
C LEU A 519 0.11 12.14 28.26
N ARG A 520 1.04 11.34 27.71
CA ARG A 520 1.48 11.49 26.31
C ARG A 520 0.39 11.09 25.32
N MET A 521 -0.49 10.16 25.68
CA MET A 521 -1.68 9.87 24.88
C MET A 521 -2.62 11.09 24.84
N ALA A 522 -2.82 11.78 25.96
CA ALA A 522 -3.62 13.00 25.98
C ALA A 522 -3.03 14.08 25.05
N ASP A 523 -1.70 14.28 25.10
CA ASP A 523 -1.00 15.22 24.22
C ASP A 523 -1.09 14.82 22.74
N TRP A 524 -1.08 13.51 22.43
CA TRP A 524 -1.22 13.00 21.10
C TRP A 524 -2.65 13.10 20.56
N VAL A 525 -3.67 12.80 21.39
CA VAL A 525 -5.09 12.82 20.99
C VAL A 525 -5.58 14.25 20.77
N GLU A 526 -5.16 15.21 21.57
CA GLU A 526 -5.68 16.58 21.54
C GLU A 526 -5.59 17.29 20.16
N PRO A 527 -4.46 17.26 19.43
CA PRO A 527 -4.40 17.78 18.06
C PRO A 527 -5.30 17.01 17.09
N LEU A 528 -5.57 15.73 17.39
CA LEU A 528 -6.29 14.80 16.53
C LEU A 528 -7.79 14.71 16.84
N LEU A 529 -8.31 15.46 17.83
CA LEU A 529 -9.75 15.45 18.20
C LEU A 529 -10.68 15.75 17.01
N ARG A 530 -10.23 16.54 16.03
CA ARG A 530 -10.99 16.77 14.79
C ARG A 530 -11.01 15.56 13.84
N ARG A 531 -10.15 14.57 14.07
CA ARG A 531 -10.03 13.35 13.30
C ARG A 531 -10.65 12.19 14.08
N GLU A 532 -11.98 12.13 14.10
CA GLU A 532 -12.75 11.16 14.88
C GLU A 532 -12.38 9.69 14.58
N SER A 533 -11.77 9.42 13.41
CA SER A 533 -11.32 8.10 12.97
C SER A 533 -10.30 7.45 13.91
N TYR A 534 -9.37 8.23 14.48
CA TYR A 534 -8.38 7.67 15.42
C TYR A 534 -9.01 7.28 16.76
N ILE A 535 -9.96 8.07 17.25
CA ILE A 535 -10.70 7.75 18.49
C ILE A 535 -11.52 6.46 18.25
N ALA A 536 -12.17 6.34 17.09
CA ALA A 536 -12.91 5.16 16.71
C ALA A 536 -12.01 3.92 16.62
N LEU A 537 -10.84 4.01 15.95
CA LEU A 537 -9.84 2.94 15.88
C LEU A 537 -9.46 2.43 17.27
N LEU A 538 -9.05 3.35 18.15
CA LEU A 538 -8.62 2.99 19.50
C LEU A 538 -9.75 2.37 20.32
N LEU A 539 -10.99 2.84 20.15
CA LEU A 539 -12.15 2.29 20.85
C LEU A 539 -12.50 0.89 20.37
N GLU A 540 -12.55 0.68 19.05
CA GLU A 540 -12.91 -0.60 18.42
C GLU A 540 -11.83 -1.68 18.55
N ARG A 541 -10.56 -1.27 18.69
CA ARG A 541 -9.40 -2.17 18.79
C ARG A 541 -8.69 -2.01 20.14
N PRO A 542 -9.17 -2.65 21.21
CA PRO A 542 -8.55 -2.54 22.54
C PRO A 542 -7.06 -2.88 22.55
N ALA A 543 -6.63 -3.90 21.80
CA ALA A 543 -5.23 -4.29 21.71
C ALA A 543 -4.34 -3.19 21.09
N VAL A 544 -4.86 -2.45 20.09
CA VAL A 544 -4.17 -1.31 19.48
C VAL A 544 -4.04 -0.17 20.47
N HIS A 545 -5.10 0.14 21.20
CA HIS A 545 -5.11 1.18 22.23
C HIS A 545 -4.10 0.87 23.37
N GLU A 546 -4.11 -0.36 23.88
CA GLU A 546 -3.18 -0.76 24.94
C GLU A 546 -1.72 -0.69 24.46
N ARG A 547 -1.44 -1.18 23.26
CA ARG A 547 -0.11 -1.13 22.65
C ARG A 547 0.36 0.29 22.41
N LEU A 548 -0.52 1.18 21.94
CA LEU A 548 -0.21 2.59 21.81
C LEU A 548 0.20 3.21 23.15
N LEU A 549 -0.57 2.98 24.20
CA LEU A 549 -0.25 3.47 25.55
C LEU A 549 1.10 2.96 26.07
N ARG A 550 1.44 1.70 25.80
CA ARG A 550 2.75 1.13 26.15
C ARG A 550 3.89 1.80 25.36
N VAL A 551 3.72 1.99 24.05
CA VAL A 551 4.72 2.67 23.21
C VAL A 551 4.93 4.11 23.66
N LEU A 552 3.84 4.84 23.92
CA LEU A 552 3.90 6.22 24.42
C LEU A 552 4.51 6.29 25.82
N GLY A 553 4.25 5.27 26.66
CA GLY A 553 4.78 5.19 28.02
C GLY A 553 6.23 4.74 28.12
N ALA A 554 6.76 4.08 27.10
CA ALA A 554 8.09 3.47 27.14
C ALA A 554 9.22 4.48 27.24
N ALA A 555 9.17 5.56 26.44
CA ALA A 555 10.20 6.58 26.39
C ALA A 555 9.68 7.87 25.69
N ARG A 556 10.48 8.93 25.68
CA ARG A 556 10.10 10.23 25.06
C ARG A 556 10.15 10.19 23.54
N TRP A 557 11.19 9.59 22.97
CA TRP A 557 11.38 9.54 21.51
C TRP A 557 10.24 8.80 20.78
N PRO A 558 9.77 7.61 21.24
CA PRO A 558 8.61 6.95 20.66
C PRO A 558 7.36 7.84 20.64
N ALA A 559 7.09 8.55 21.72
CA ALA A 559 5.94 9.45 21.81
C ALA A 559 6.06 10.61 20.80
N ARG A 560 7.23 11.26 20.74
CA ARG A 560 7.51 12.31 19.76
C ARG A 560 7.40 11.81 18.32
N TYR A 561 7.93 10.61 18.05
CA TYR A 561 7.87 10.00 16.72
C TYR A 561 6.43 9.76 16.25
N VAL A 562 5.58 9.21 17.11
CA VAL A 562 4.15 9.03 16.82
C VAL A 562 3.42 10.36 16.62
N MET A 563 3.80 11.41 17.37
CA MET A 563 3.23 12.76 17.18
C MET A 563 3.65 13.38 15.84
N GLN A 564 4.89 13.17 15.41
CA GLN A 564 5.39 13.67 14.11
C GLN A 564 4.83 12.88 12.94
N HIS A 565 4.60 11.59 13.12
CA HIS A 565 4.15 10.65 12.08
C HIS A 565 2.85 9.93 12.49
N PRO A 566 1.72 10.65 12.64
CA PRO A 566 0.49 10.06 13.21
C PRO A 566 -0.07 8.89 12.39
N GLY A 567 0.29 8.78 11.09
CA GLY A 567 -0.13 7.68 10.23
C GLY A 567 0.46 6.31 10.59
N VAL A 568 1.58 6.27 11.37
CA VAL A 568 2.22 4.99 11.74
C VAL A 568 1.39 4.17 12.74
N ILE A 569 0.40 4.78 13.41
CA ILE A 569 -0.48 4.08 14.34
C ILE A 569 -1.24 2.93 13.66
N ASP A 570 -1.45 3.03 12.37
CA ASP A 570 -2.12 2.01 11.57
C ASP A 570 -1.38 0.67 11.61
N GLU A 571 -0.06 0.72 11.78
CA GLU A 571 0.80 -0.48 11.89
C GLU A 571 0.49 -1.28 13.18
N LEU A 572 0.01 -0.62 14.24
CA LEU A 572 -0.38 -1.32 15.47
C LEU A 572 -1.54 -2.30 15.28
N ALA A 573 -2.31 -2.16 14.21
CA ALA A 573 -3.43 -3.03 13.88
C ALA A 573 -2.98 -4.31 13.13
N SER A 574 -1.73 -4.38 12.68
CA SER A 574 -1.20 -5.56 11.97
C SER A 574 -1.08 -6.77 12.92
N PRO A 575 -1.61 -7.95 12.54
CA PRO A 575 -1.47 -9.17 13.35
C PRO A 575 -0.02 -9.65 13.47
N SER A 576 0.78 -9.50 12.40
CA SER A 576 2.17 -9.97 12.33
C SER A 576 3.21 -9.01 12.91
N LEU A 577 2.79 -7.85 13.40
CA LEU A 577 3.68 -6.76 13.85
C LEU A 577 4.80 -7.22 14.80
N LEU A 578 4.49 -8.13 15.72
CA LEU A 578 5.44 -8.57 16.75
C LEU A 578 6.25 -9.82 16.34
N ASP A 579 5.77 -10.58 15.38
CA ASP A 579 6.31 -11.89 15.05
C ASP A 579 7.27 -11.81 13.84
N ASP A 580 6.98 -10.95 12.85
CA ASP A 580 7.78 -10.82 11.64
C ASP A 580 8.85 -9.75 11.78
N ARG A 581 10.11 -10.13 11.54
CA ARG A 581 11.23 -9.18 11.41
C ARG A 581 11.19 -8.48 10.04
N PHE A 582 11.96 -7.39 9.93
CA PHE A 582 12.12 -6.67 8.67
C PHE A 582 12.70 -7.58 7.57
N ASP A 583 11.99 -7.67 6.46
CA ASP A 583 12.43 -8.34 5.23
C ASP A 583 12.70 -7.30 4.14
N ALA A 584 13.97 -7.13 3.82
CA ALA A 584 14.42 -6.14 2.85
C ALA A 584 13.90 -6.42 1.42
N ALA A 585 13.79 -7.70 1.04
CA ALA A 585 13.33 -8.08 -0.30
C ALA A 585 11.83 -7.86 -0.47
N ALA A 586 11.05 -8.29 0.52
CA ALA A 586 9.61 -8.05 0.54
C ALA A 586 9.27 -6.56 0.56
N PHE A 587 10.01 -5.76 1.33
CA PHE A 587 9.83 -4.32 1.40
C PHE A 587 10.13 -3.61 0.07
N GLU A 588 11.25 -3.94 -0.59
CA GLU A 588 11.55 -3.37 -1.91
C GLU A 588 10.49 -3.75 -2.96
N GLN A 589 10.02 -5.00 -2.92
CA GLN A 589 8.97 -5.47 -3.83
C GLN A 589 7.64 -4.74 -3.58
N GLU A 590 7.28 -4.50 -2.34
CA GLU A 590 6.09 -3.73 -1.98
C GLU A 590 6.16 -2.29 -2.49
N LEU A 591 7.30 -1.62 -2.30
CA LEU A 591 7.51 -0.27 -2.82
C LEU A 591 7.40 -0.22 -4.35
N GLU A 592 7.96 -1.22 -5.04
CA GLU A 592 7.90 -1.29 -6.50
C GLU A 592 6.47 -1.53 -7.00
N TRP A 593 5.70 -2.40 -6.37
CA TRP A 593 4.29 -2.60 -6.72
C TRP A 593 3.47 -1.32 -6.53
N ARG A 594 3.70 -0.59 -5.44
CA ARG A 594 3.03 0.69 -5.20
C ARG A 594 3.43 1.75 -6.21
N HIS A 595 4.70 1.80 -6.60
CA HIS A 595 5.17 2.67 -7.67
C HIS A 595 4.49 2.34 -9.02
N GLN A 596 4.43 1.06 -9.39
CA GLN A 596 3.74 0.62 -10.61
C GLN A 596 2.24 0.96 -10.57
N ALA A 597 1.60 0.85 -9.41
CA ALA A 597 0.20 1.26 -9.23
C ALA A 597 0.01 2.77 -9.43
N LEU A 598 0.92 3.61 -8.92
CA LEU A 598 0.92 5.05 -9.17
C LEU A 598 1.15 5.36 -10.66
N ALA A 599 2.11 4.70 -11.31
CA ALA A 599 2.37 4.87 -12.73
C ALA A 599 1.16 4.47 -13.59
N ALA A 600 0.50 3.36 -13.27
CA ALA A 600 -0.71 2.91 -13.98
C ALA A 600 -1.89 3.89 -13.83
N THR A 601 -1.88 4.74 -12.79
CA THR A 601 -2.91 5.77 -12.57
C THR A 601 -2.46 7.16 -13.05
N GLY A 602 -1.21 7.32 -13.51
CA GLY A 602 -0.65 8.62 -13.89
C GLY A 602 -0.35 9.53 -12.69
N GLU A 603 -0.19 8.95 -11.49
CA GLU A 603 0.08 9.66 -10.23
C GLU A 603 1.53 9.44 -9.76
N ASP A 604 2.45 9.02 -10.64
CA ASP A 604 3.86 8.74 -10.32
C ASP A 604 4.76 9.99 -10.41
N ASP A 605 4.21 11.16 -10.11
CA ASP A 605 4.97 12.40 -9.99
C ASP A 605 5.98 12.34 -8.82
N GLU A 606 6.92 13.29 -8.81
CA GLU A 606 8.02 13.30 -7.85
C GLU A 606 7.53 13.40 -6.40
N GLU A 607 6.47 14.18 -6.13
CA GLU A 607 5.94 14.35 -4.77
C GLU A 607 5.30 13.06 -4.24
N ASN A 608 4.52 12.38 -5.07
CA ASN A 608 3.89 11.11 -4.68
C ASN A 608 4.91 10.01 -4.42
N LEU A 609 6.00 9.95 -5.19
CA LEU A 609 7.09 9.00 -4.95
C LEU A 609 7.86 9.31 -3.67
N LEU A 610 8.16 10.59 -3.42
CA LEU A 610 8.78 11.03 -2.17
C LEU A 610 7.91 10.66 -0.96
N ASN A 611 6.61 10.86 -1.06
CA ASN A 611 5.65 10.51 -0.01
C ASN A 611 5.55 8.99 0.19
N LEU A 612 5.62 8.21 -0.89
CA LEU A 612 5.60 6.76 -0.83
C LEU A 612 6.81 6.20 -0.07
N LEU A 613 8.03 6.69 -0.40
CA LEU A 613 9.27 6.32 0.29
C LEU A 613 9.19 6.63 1.79
N ARG A 614 8.71 7.82 2.16
CA ARG A 614 8.61 8.25 3.56
C ARG A 614 7.62 7.41 4.34
N ARG A 615 6.45 7.16 3.78
CA ARG A 615 5.45 6.30 4.43
C ARG A 615 5.99 4.90 4.68
N GLY A 616 6.62 4.28 3.69
CA GLY A 616 7.23 2.96 3.84
C GLY A 616 8.34 2.97 4.91
N HIS A 617 9.23 3.93 4.84
CA HIS A 617 10.31 4.09 5.82
C HIS A 617 9.77 4.27 7.25
N HIS A 618 8.84 5.20 7.45
CA HIS A 618 8.32 5.47 8.79
C HIS A 618 7.49 4.30 9.34
N ALA A 619 6.78 3.57 8.51
CA ALA A 619 6.08 2.36 8.91
C ALA A 619 7.06 1.30 9.44
N GLU A 620 8.16 1.03 8.73
CA GLU A 620 9.14 0.02 9.16
C GLU A 620 9.97 0.46 10.38
N VAL A 621 10.34 1.73 10.47
CA VAL A 621 10.97 2.29 11.69
C VAL A 621 10.05 2.08 12.88
N PHE A 622 8.75 2.34 12.71
CA PHE A 622 7.78 2.19 13.80
C PHE A 622 7.52 0.72 14.16
N ARG A 623 7.44 -0.19 13.19
CA ARG A 623 7.33 -1.64 13.44
C ARG A 623 8.53 -2.14 14.24
N THR A 624 9.75 -1.72 13.85
CA THR A 624 10.97 -2.03 14.59
C THR A 624 10.94 -1.47 16.01
N LEU A 625 10.49 -0.22 16.17
CA LEU A 625 10.34 0.44 17.48
C LEU A 625 9.36 -0.30 18.40
N VAL A 626 8.21 -0.74 17.87
CA VAL A 626 7.22 -1.48 18.68
C VAL A 626 7.80 -2.81 19.16
N ARG A 627 8.50 -3.55 18.27
CA ARG A 627 9.18 -4.81 18.64
C ARG A 627 10.27 -4.62 19.71
N ASP A 628 11.02 -3.51 19.60
CA ASP A 628 12.05 -3.13 20.57
C ASP A 628 11.43 -2.79 21.95
N VAL A 629 10.42 -1.93 21.97
CA VAL A 629 9.69 -1.55 23.19
C VAL A 629 9.03 -2.74 23.89
N GLU A 630 8.46 -3.68 23.11
CA GLU A 630 7.88 -4.93 23.60
C GLU A 630 8.95 -6.00 23.96
N GLY A 631 10.24 -5.68 23.81
CA GLY A 631 11.35 -6.59 24.16
C GLY A 631 11.47 -7.81 23.26
N ARG A 632 10.92 -7.76 22.06
CA ARG A 632 10.95 -8.87 21.08
C ARG A 632 12.26 -8.97 20.31
N ILE A 633 13.00 -7.89 20.22
CA ILE A 633 14.29 -7.82 19.51
C ILE A 633 15.36 -7.19 20.37
N SER A 634 16.61 -7.60 20.16
CA SER A 634 17.77 -7.03 20.83
C SER A 634 18.24 -5.74 20.16
N VAL A 635 19.06 -4.95 20.85
CA VAL A 635 19.62 -3.70 20.31
C VAL A 635 20.50 -3.93 19.06
N GLU A 636 21.11 -5.10 18.93
CA GLU A 636 21.85 -5.52 17.75
C GLU A 636 20.89 -5.77 16.59
N GLN A 637 19.76 -6.44 16.84
CA GLN A 637 18.74 -6.71 15.83
C GLN A 637 18.02 -5.42 15.38
N VAL A 638 17.78 -4.48 16.30
CA VAL A 638 17.31 -3.12 15.94
C VAL A 638 18.26 -2.46 14.95
N ALA A 639 19.58 -2.53 15.24
CA ALA A 639 20.58 -1.93 14.38
C ALA A 639 20.70 -2.61 13.01
N ASP A 640 20.56 -3.93 12.96
CA ASP A 640 20.53 -4.70 11.71
C ASP A 640 19.32 -4.32 10.85
N ASP A 641 18.12 -4.29 11.46
CA ASP A 641 16.85 -3.96 10.76
C ASP A 641 16.87 -2.51 10.21
N LEU A 642 17.31 -1.54 11.02
CA LEU A 642 17.41 -0.14 10.58
C LEU A 642 18.49 0.06 9.50
N SER A 643 19.61 -0.68 9.57
CA SER A 643 20.65 -0.60 8.54
C SER A 643 20.21 -1.23 7.23
N ALA A 644 19.49 -2.35 7.28
CA ALA A 644 18.90 -2.98 6.11
C ALA A 644 17.82 -2.09 5.47
N LEU A 645 17.00 -1.43 6.28
CA LEU A 645 16.01 -0.46 5.81
C LEU A 645 16.66 0.75 5.11
N ALA A 646 17.75 1.29 5.68
CA ALA A 646 18.50 2.38 5.06
C ALA A 646 19.10 1.95 3.70
N ASP A 647 19.65 0.75 3.61
CA ASP A 647 20.14 0.18 2.36
C ASP A 647 19.02 0.07 1.30
N CYS A 648 17.83 -0.40 1.69
CA CYS A 648 16.66 -0.49 0.80
C CYS A 648 16.23 0.87 0.29
N ILE A 649 16.09 1.84 1.18
CA ILE A 649 15.68 3.21 0.83
C ILE A 649 16.70 3.85 -0.12
N LEU A 650 18.00 3.69 0.14
CA LEU A 650 19.06 4.19 -0.75
C LEU A 650 18.94 3.57 -2.14
N ARG A 651 18.79 2.23 -2.25
CA ARG A 651 18.66 1.53 -3.53
C ARG A 651 17.42 1.96 -4.31
N VAL A 652 16.27 1.99 -3.65
CA VAL A 652 15.00 2.38 -4.29
C VAL A 652 15.05 3.84 -4.74
N THR A 653 15.58 4.72 -3.88
CA THR A 653 15.73 6.15 -4.23
C THR A 653 16.66 6.33 -5.43
N MET A 654 17.78 5.63 -5.50
CA MET A 654 18.67 5.66 -6.68
C MET A 654 17.94 5.21 -7.95
N ARG A 655 17.20 4.09 -7.87
CA ARG A 655 16.45 3.51 -8.99
C ARG A 655 15.37 4.44 -9.52
N TRP A 656 14.63 5.11 -8.64
CA TRP A 656 13.54 6.00 -9.06
C TRP A 656 14.02 7.40 -9.44
N CYS A 657 15.13 7.87 -8.87
CA CYS A 657 15.69 9.20 -9.12
C CYS A 657 16.43 9.28 -10.48
N TRP A 658 17.19 8.23 -10.85
CA TRP A 658 18.00 8.23 -12.07
C TRP A 658 17.18 8.42 -13.35
N PRO A 659 16.07 7.70 -13.61
CA PRO A 659 15.26 7.90 -14.81
C PRO A 659 14.74 9.35 -14.98
N ARG A 660 14.59 10.06 -13.87
CA ARG A 660 14.08 11.45 -13.80
C ARG A 660 15.16 12.51 -13.92
N LEU A 661 16.39 12.12 -14.21
CA LEU A 661 17.48 13.05 -14.51
C LEU A 661 17.40 13.47 -15.98
N ARG A 662 17.40 14.78 -16.25
CA ARG A 662 17.24 15.33 -17.62
C ARG A 662 18.38 14.98 -18.57
N GLN A 663 19.59 14.83 -18.04
CA GLN A 663 20.83 14.66 -18.83
C GLN A 663 21.43 13.26 -18.69
N LYS A 664 20.63 12.24 -18.37
CA LYS A 664 21.12 10.87 -18.31
C LYS A 664 21.58 10.39 -19.69
N HIS A 665 22.68 9.66 -19.75
CA HIS A 665 23.27 9.14 -20.97
C HIS A 665 23.19 7.61 -21.10
N ARG A 666 22.58 6.92 -20.10
CA ARG A 666 22.38 5.48 -20.05
C ARG A 666 21.15 5.11 -19.24
N ASP A 667 20.66 3.88 -19.39
CA ASP A 667 19.46 3.42 -18.69
C ASP A 667 19.71 3.17 -17.22
N GLU A 668 20.83 2.57 -16.85
CA GLU A 668 21.25 2.32 -15.47
C GLU A 668 22.55 3.05 -15.13
N PRO A 669 22.68 3.67 -13.94
CA PRO A 669 23.88 4.36 -13.55
C PRO A 669 25.00 3.37 -13.15
N ARG A 670 26.24 3.63 -13.55
CA ARG A 670 27.43 3.00 -12.96
C ARG A 670 27.86 3.78 -11.72
N PHE A 671 27.19 3.52 -10.61
CA PHE A 671 27.24 4.35 -9.41
C PHE A 671 27.19 3.49 -8.15
N GLY A 672 27.90 3.91 -7.10
CA GLY A 672 27.91 3.25 -5.82
C GLY A 672 27.83 4.23 -4.65
N VAL A 673 27.20 3.78 -3.57
CA VAL A 673 27.16 4.47 -2.27
C VAL A 673 27.99 3.67 -1.28
N ILE A 674 29.02 4.29 -0.73
CA ILE A 674 29.85 3.69 0.32
C ILE A 674 29.33 4.21 1.66
N GLY A 675 28.80 3.32 2.49
CA GLY A 675 28.39 3.63 3.86
C GLY A 675 29.59 3.52 4.80
N TYR A 676 29.75 4.53 5.63
CA TYR A 676 30.74 4.62 6.70
C TYR A 676 30.07 4.61 8.07
N GLY A 677 30.84 4.80 9.11
CA GLY A 677 30.37 5.00 10.47
C GLY A 677 29.38 3.92 10.93
N LYS A 678 28.20 4.33 11.37
CA LYS A 678 27.16 3.41 11.85
C LYS A 678 26.49 2.64 10.70
N LEU A 679 26.27 3.29 9.55
CA LEU A 679 25.72 2.62 8.37
C LEU A 679 26.69 1.55 7.86
N GLY A 680 27.97 1.89 7.73
CA GLY A 680 29.00 0.96 7.29
C GLY A 680 29.15 -0.24 8.21
N GLY A 681 29.11 -0.01 9.54
CA GLY A 681 29.21 -1.04 10.56
C GLY A 681 27.92 -1.77 10.90
N LYS A 682 26.79 -1.47 10.25
CA LYS A 682 25.45 -1.98 10.57
C LYS A 682 25.05 -1.73 12.03
N GLU A 683 25.29 -0.54 12.52
CA GLU A 683 25.02 -0.13 13.90
C GLU A 683 24.09 1.09 13.97
N LEU A 684 23.18 1.28 13.00
CA LEU A 684 22.24 2.38 13.02
C LEU A 684 21.30 2.29 14.23
N GLY A 685 20.96 3.43 14.75
CA GLY A 685 19.92 3.59 15.77
C GLY A 685 18.83 4.54 15.25
N TYR A 686 17.76 4.67 16.00
CA TYR A 686 16.67 5.59 15.65
C TYR A 686 17.20 7.02 15.45
N GLY A 687 16.77 7.67 14.33
CA GLY A 687 17.18 9.02 13.96
C GLY A 687 18.70 9.18 13.80
N SER A 688 19.41 8.14 13.35
CA SER A 688 20.83 8.27 12.97
C SER A 688 20.96 8.93 11.61
N ASP A 689 21.96 9.78 11.48
CA ASP A 689 22.54 10.27 10.24
C ASP A 689 23.20 9.15 9.44
N LEU A 690 23.31 9.33 8.13
CA LEU A 690 24.03 8.43 7.22
C LEU A 690 25.34 9.06 6.79
N ASP A 691 26.46 8.48 7.23
CA ASP A 691 27.80 8.80 6.76
C ASP A 691 28.01 8.12 5.40
N VAL A 692 28.02 8.85 4.29
CA VAL A 692 28.10 8.26 2.94
C VAL A 692 29.10 8.97 2.03
N VAL A 693 29.72 8.19 1.14
CA VAL A 693 30.55 8.67 0.04
C VAL A 693 30.01 8.13 -1.28
N PHE A 694 29.92 9.00 -2.27
CA PHE A 694 29.38 8.68 -3.58
C PHE A 694 30.50 8.49 -4.59
N VAL A 695 30.44 7.38 -5.33
CA VAL A 695 31.42 7.05 -6.37
C VAL A 695 30.71 6.65 -7.66
N PHE A 696 31.37 6.89 -8.80
CA PHE A 696 30.90 6.42 -10.10
C PHE A 696 32.03 5.79 -10.90
N ASP A 697 31.68 4.90 -11.83
CA ASP A 697 32.60 4.19 -12.71
C ASP A 697 32.13 4.31 -14.16
N ASP A 698 32.33 5.47 -14.74
CA ASP A 698 31.83 5.78 -16.07
C ASP A 698 32.88 6.63 -16.85
N GLU A 699 33.12 6.25 -18.11
CA GLU A 699 34.11 6.90 -18.98
C GLU A 699 33.51 7.99 -19.87
N HIS A 700 32.18 8.23 -19.79
CA HIS A 700 31.53 9.27 -20.57
C HIS A 700 32.17 10.63 -20.27
N GLU A 701 32.42 11.46 -21.29
CA GLU A 701 33.12 12.73 -21.14
C GLU A 701 32.47 13.69 -20.13
N ASN A 702 31.11 13.68 -20.04
CA ASN A 702 30.34 14.50 -19.11
C ASN A 702 29.94 13.74 -17.84
N ALA A 703 30.52 12.56 -17.55
CA ALA A 703 30.14 11.72 -16.41
C ALA A 703 30.19 12.48 -15.07
N GLN A 704 31.27 13.25 -14.83
CA GLN A 704 31.42 14.02 -13.59
C GLN A 704 30.27 15.00 -13.36
N GLU A 705 29.81 15.68 -14.40
CA GLU A 705 28.69 16.64 -14.29
C GLU A 705 27.37 15.93 -14.08
N ILE A 706 27.09 14.87 -14.83
CA ILE A 706 25.87 14.07 -14.76
C ILE A 706 25.72 13.44 -13.39
N TYR A 707 26.75 12.75 -12.88
CA TYR A 707 26.72 12.12 -11.56
C TYR A 707 26.71 13.15 -10.42
N SER A 708 27.31 14.33 -10.60
CA SER A 708 27.17 15.43 -9.63
C SER A 708 25.74 15.96 -9.56
N ALA A 709 25.05 16.07 -10.70
CA ALA A 709 23.63 16.43 -10.72
C ALA A 709 22.77 15.33 -10.10
N PHE A 710 23.08 14.06 -10.37
CA PHE A 710 22.40 12.91 -9.78
C PHE A 710 22.51 12.89 -8.26
N VAL A 711 23.71 13.03 -7.72
CA VAL A 711 23.93 13.03 -6.27
C VAL A 711 23.22 14.19 -5.59
N ARG A 712 23.24 15.40 -6.17
CA ARG A 712 22.46 16.53 -5.63
C ARG A 712 20.96 16.21 -5.57
N LYS A 713 20.40 15.59 -6.64
CA LYS A 713 19.00 15.17 -6.67
C LYS A 713 18.74 14.07 -5.65
N LEU A 714 19.64 13.09 -5.54
CA LEU A 714 19.54 11.98 -4.59
C LEU A 714 19.52 12.49 -3.13
N ILE A 715 20.47 13.36 -2.77
CA ILE A 715 20.53 13.98 -1.43
C ILE A 715 19.23 14.76 -1.18
N ASN A 716 18.77 15.54 -2.13
CA ASN A 716 17.53 16.28 -2.00
C ASN A 716 16.34 15.35 -1.73
N TRP A 717 16.23 14.23 -2.44
CA TRP A 717 15.18 13.24 -2.22
C TRP A 717 15.22 12.61 -0.83
N LEU A 718 16.41 12.39 -0.29
CA LEU A 718 16.62 11.79 1.03
C LEU A 718 16.37 12.80 2.18
N THR A 719 16.66 14.09 1.96
CA THR A 719 16.66 15.10 3.03
C THR A 719 15.45 16.04 3.01
N ILE A 720 14.79 16.25 1.83
CA ILE A 720 13.66 17.17 1.74
C ILE A 720 12.51 16.72 2.64
N LYS A 721 11.92 17.67 3.36
CA LYS A 721 10.74 17.42 4.21
C LYS A 721 9.47 17.58 3.38
N THR A 722 8.65 16.54 3.35
CA THR A 722 7.30 16.56 2.75
C THR A 722 6.23 16.54 3.83
N GLY A 723 4.97 16.49 3.44
CA GLY A 723 3.86 16.29 4.37
C GLY A 723 3.89 14.95 5.13
N GLU A 724 4.70 13.97 4.67
CA GLU A 724 4.93 12.68 5.34
C GLU A 724 6.21 12.66 6.21
N GLY A 725 6.94 13.77 6.30
CA GLY A 725 8.21 13.88 7.04
C GLY A 725 9.44 13.89 6.13
N ASP A 726 10.59 13.57 6.70
CA ASP A 726 11.89 13.42 6.06
C ASP A 726 12.36 11.94 6.13
N LEU A 727 13.49 11.60 5.51
CA LEU A 727 14.06 10.25 5.59
C LEU A 727 15.31 10.24 6.47
N PHE A 728 16.39 10.88 6.01
CA PHE A 728 17.68 10.84 6.67
C PHE A 728 18.38 12.19 6.61
N GLU A 729 19.20 12.48 7.63
CA GLU A 729 20.29 13.43 7.52
C GLU A 729 21.48 12.76 6.85
N ILE A 730 22.13 13.44 5.91
CA ILE A 730 23.23 12.89 5.08
C ILE A 730 24.51 13.63 5.40
N ASP A 731 25.51 12.89 5.91
CA ASP A 731 26.88 13.39 6.10
C ASP A 731 27.80 12.84 5.01
N THR A 732 28.48 13.75 4.30
CA THR A 732 29.43 13.43 3.24
C THR A 732 30.86 13.86 3.58
N ALA A 733 31.17 14.17 4.84
CA ALA A 733 32.46 14.70 5.27
C ALA A 733 33.63 13.72 5.06
N LEU A 734 33.35 12.41 5.00
CA LEU A 734 34.35 11.36 4.78
C LEU A 734 34.75 11.17 3.30
N ARG A 735 34.26 12.02 2.38
CA ARG A 735 34.68 11.98 0.99
C ARG A 735 36.13 12.47 0.83
N PRO A 736 36.87 12.03 -0.21
CA PRO A 736 38.22 12.50 -0.47
C PRO A 736 38.36 14.04 -0.40
N ASN A 737 39.29 14.53 0.40
CA ASN A 737 39.46 15.95 0.71
C ASN A 737 38.35 16.60 1.56
N GLY A 738 37.49 15.82 2.20
CA GLY A 738 36.43 16.33 3.06
C GLY A 738 35.51 17.34 2.34
N ASN A 739 35.11 18.39 3.04
CA ASN A 739 34.19 19.40 2.49
C ASN A 739 34.73 20.23 1.32
N SER A 740 36.05 20.18 1.09
CA SER A 740 36.72 20.84 -0.07
C SER A 740 36.74 19.95 -1.31
N GLY A 741 36.46 18.66 -1.19
CA GLY A 741 36.45 17.70 -2.28
C GLY A 741 35.16 17.65 -3.08
N LEU A 742 35.21 16.94 -4.21
CA LEU A 742 34.05 16.72 -5.06
C LEU A 742 32.97 15.93 -4.31
N LEU A 743 31.72 16.25 -4.54
CA LEU A 743 30.58 15.57 -3.91
C LEU A 743 30.45 14.10 -4.35
N VAL A 744 30.87 13.82 -5.59
CA VAL A 744 30.98 12.48 -6.15
C VAL A 744 32.31 12.32 -6.85
N THR A 745 32.97 11.18 -6.69
CA THR A 745 34.34 10.95 -7.19
C THR A 745 34.36 9.72 -8.10
N ARG A 746 35.18 9.77 -9.18
CA ARG A 746 35.41 8.57 -9.98
C ARG A 746 36.03 7.47 -9.13
N PHE A 747 35.58 6.24 -9.29
CA PHE A 747 35.99 5.14 -8.41
C PHE A 747 37.50 4.93 -8.39
N GLU A 748 38.19 5.02 -9.53
CA GLU A 748 39.67 4.93 -9.58
C GLU A 748 40.37 6.02 -8.77
N ALA A 749 39.89 7.26 -8.91
CA ALA A 749 40.48 8.38 -8.13
C ALA A 749 40.22 8.20 -6.61
N TYR A 750 39.07 7.62 -6.23
CA TYR A 750 38.79 7.23 -4.85
C TYR A 750 39.72 6.12 -4.38
N ALA A 751 39.94 5.07 -5.20
CA ALA A 751 40.84 3.97 -4.89
C ALA A 751 42.31 4.47 -4.73
N ASP A 752 42.78 5.29 -5.67
CA ASP A 752 44.13 5.88 -5.60
C ASP A 752 44.33 6.73 -4.35
N TYR A 753 43.32 7.51 -3.97
CA TYR A 753 43.35 8.30 -2.74
C TYR A 753 43.45 7.43 -1.50
N GLN A 754 42.64 6.37 -1.39
CA GLN A 754 42.63 5.48 -0.22
C GLN A 754 43.84 4.57 -0.14
N GLU A 755 44.42 4.16 -1.27
CA GLU A 755 45.59 3.28 -1.32
C GLU A 755 46.94 4.05 -1.31
N ASN A 756 46.88 5.35 -1.03
CA ASN A 756 48.04 6.23 -1.00
C ASN A 756 48.83 6.30 -2.33
N ARG A 757 48.11 6.21 -3.45
CA ARG A 757 48.65 6.40 -4.78
C ARG A 757 48.35 7.82 -5.27
N GLY A 758 49.34 8.70 -5.23
CA GLY A 758 49.19 10.06 -5.72
C GLY A 758 49.81 11.12 -4.81
N SER A 759 49.59 12.39 -5.15
CA SER A 759 50.15 13.52 -4.41
C SER A 759 49.27 13.93 -3.19
N ASN A 760 48.01 13.51 -3.16
CA ASN A 760 47.09 13.78 -2.10
C ASN A 760 46.41 12.46 -1.71
N THR A 761 46.53 12.09 -0.46
CA THR A 761 46.18 10.73 0.02
C THR A 761 45.40 10.78 1.30
N ALA A 762 44.74 9.66 1.63
CA ALA A 762 43.89 9.54 2.81
C ALA A 762 44.73 9.63 4.10
N TRP A 763 44.13 10.22 5.11
CA TRP A 763 44.71 10.34 6.44
C TRP A 763 44.43 9.07 7.27
N THR A 764 45.21 8.85 8.31
CA THR A 764 45.05 7.68 9.21
C THR A 764 43.63 7.58 9.79
N TRP A 765 43.00 8.69 10.11
CA TRP A 765 41.63 8.66 10.62
C TRP A 765 40.59 8.26 9.57
N GLU A 766 40.88 8.52 8.27
CA GLU A 766 40.00 8.03 7.17
C GLU A 766 40.18 6.52 6.99
N HIS A 767 41.43 6.01 7.16
CA HIS A 767 41.69 4.58 7.20
C HIS A 767 41.05 3.89 8.42
N GLN A 768 40.96 4.55 9.58
CA GLN A 768 40.18 4.06 10.72
C GLN A 768 38.69 3.93 10.33
N ALA A 769 38.13 4.94 9.68
CA ALA A 769 36.75 4.89 9.19
C ALA A 769 36.54 3.77 8.15
N MET A 770 37.57 3.52 7.28
CA MET A 770 37.55 2.46 6.27
C MET A 770 37.46 1.06 6.87
N THR A 771 37.89 0.83 8.09
CA THR A 771 37.79 -0.50 8.75
C THR A 771 36.36 -0.99 8.80
N ARG A 772 35.38 -0.06 8.85
CA ARG A 772 33.94 -0.31 8.95
C ARG A 772 33.14 0.10 7.72
N ALA A 773 33.84 0.54 6.66
CA ALA A 773 33.16 0.93 5.43
C ALA A 773 32.65 -0.28 4.64
N ARG A 774 31.54 -0.11 3.96
CA ARG A 774 30.99 -1.07 3.00
C ARG A 774 30.24 -0.36 1.89
N MET A 775 30.22 -0.92 0.73
CA MET A 775 29.34 -0.44 -0.34
C MET A 775 27.92 -0.96 -0.12
N VAL A 776 26.92 -0.11 -0.32
CA VAL A 776 25.52 -0.50 -0.32
C VAL A 776 25.30 -1.43 -1.52
N PRO A 777 24.85 -2.67 -1.32
CA PRO A 777 24.72 -3.63 -2.41
C PRO A 777 23.66 -3.18 -3.41
N PRO A 778 23.87 -3.35 -4.73
CA PRO A 778 22.96 -2.86 -5.77
C PRO A 778 21.62 -3.61 -5.82
N ARG A 779 21.56 -4.81 -5.22
CA ARG A 779 20.33 -5.62 -5.09
C ARG A 779 20.18 -6.08 -3.65
N SER A 780 18.91 -6.25 -3.24
CA SER A 780 18.61 -6.87 -1.95
C SER A 780 19.17 -8.30 -1.92
N PRO A 781 19.84 -8.76 -0.85
CA PRO A 781 20.19 -10.17 -0.74
C PRO A 781 18.91 -10.99 -0.77
N ALA A 782 18.84 -11.96 -1.68
CA ALA A 782 17.71 -12.89 -1.76
C ALA A 782 17.54 -13.60 -0.41
N ALA A 783 16.31 -13.67 0.09
CA ALA A 783 16.01 -14.45 1.28
C ALA A 783 16.47 -15.91 1.03
N PRO A 784 17.07 -16.59 2.05
CA PRO A 784 17.47 -17.99 1.90
C PRO A 784 16.21 -18.84 1.67
N GLY A 785 15.90 -19.15 0.41
CA GLY A 785 14.72 -19.90 -0.04
C GLY A 785 14.13 -19.42 -1.36
N ALA A 786 14.39 -18.19 -1.81
CA ALA A 786 13.81 -17.64 -3.05
C ALA A 786 14.47 -18.19 -4.34
N LEU A 787 15.62 -18.83 -4.26
CA LEU A 787 16.31 -19.43 -5.42
C LEU A 787 15.73 -20.78 -5.90
N ALA A 788 14.77 -21.34 -5.17
CA ALA A 788 14.16 -22.63 -5.52
C ALA A 788 12.88 -22.52 -6.37
N LEU A 789 12.34 -21.32 -6.58
CA LEU A 789 11.06 -21.10 -7.28
C LEU A 789 11.17 -20.64 -8.74
N GLN A 790 12.38 -20.41 -9.26
CA GLN A 790 12.58 -19.97 -10.65
C GLN A 790 13.03 -21.06 -11.64
N ALA A 791 13.15 -22.32 -11.21
CA ALA A 791 13.59 -23.43 -12.06
C ALA A 791 12.77 -24.71 -11.86
N ALA A 792 11.46 -24.61 -11.75
CA ALA A 792 10.59 -25.78 -11.82
C ALA A 792 9.50 -25.55 -12.87
N GLU A 793 9.68 -26.15 -14.03
CA GLU A 793 8.58 -26.45 -14.94
C GLU A 793 7.53 -27.34 -14.23
N PRO A 794 6.24 -27.21 -14.55
CA PRO A 794 5.21 -27.98 -13.86
C PRO A 794 5.29 -29.46 -14.24
N PRO A 795 5.25 -30.40 -13.28
CA PRO A 795 5.12 -31.81 -13.59
C PRO A 795 3.67 -32.14 -13.94
N GLU A 796 3.55 -32.94 -15.00
CA GLU A 796 2.34 -33.57 -15.47
C GLU A 796 1.63 -34.37 -14.36
N SER A 797 0.33 -34.37 -14.45
CA SER A 797 -0.67 -35.00 -13.57
C SER A 797 -0.38 -36.46 -13.12
N ALA A 798 -0.48 -36.68 -11.81
CA ALA A 798 -0.75 -38.01 -11.23
C ALA A 798 -1.75 -37.90 -10.06
N PRO A 799 -2.60 -38.93 -9.81
CA PRO A 799 -3.86 -38.77 -9.09
C PRO A 799 -3.76 -38.85 -7.57
N LEU A 800 -4.60 -38.06 -6.91
CA LEU A 800 -4.85 -38.01 -5.46
C LEU A 800 -5.33 -39.38 -4.90
N ARG A 801 -4.59 -39.93 -3.93
CA ARG A 801 -5.11 -40.91 -3.01
C ARG A 801 -5.42 -40.27 -1.65
N ALA A 802 -6.66 -40.51 -1.22
CA ALA A 802 -7.20 -40.10 0.08
C ALA A 802 -6.43 -40.73 1.26
N VAL A 803 -6.16 -39.92 2.29
CA VAL A 803 -5.82 -40.43 3.63
C VAL A 803 -6.80 -39.84 4.64
N GLN A 804 -7.53 -40.78 5.26
CA GLN A 804 -8.53 -40.52 6.29
C GLN A 804 -7.87 -40.13 7.61
N ALA A 805 -8.48 -39.21 8.31
CA ALA A 805 -8.18 -38.81 9.67
C ALA A 805 -8.49 -39.92 10.69
N ARG A 806 -7.63 -40.09 11.70
CA ARG A 806 -7.99 -40.65 13.00
C ARG A 806 -7.45 -39.78 14.11
N ALA A 807 -8.36 -39.33 14.94
CA ALA A 807 -8.11 -38.69 16.22
C ALA A 807 -7.67 -39.72 17.29
N GLY A 808 -6.88 -39.28 18.27
CA GLY A 808 -6.57 -40.05 19.46
C GLY A 808 -5.57 -39.32 20.36
N GLU A 809 -6.02 -39.05 21.57
CA GLU A 809 -5.39 -38.25 22.63
C GLU A 809 -4.23 -38.96 23.41
N PRO A 810 -3.67 -38.35 24.48
CA PRO A 810 -2.25 -38.26 24.75
C PRO A 810 -1.75 -39.20 25.84
N GLY A 811 -0.44 -39.46 25.86
CA GLY A 811 0.18 -40.26 26.93
C GLY A 811 1.67 -39.96 27.10
N ALA A 812 2.04 -39.69 28.32
CA ALA A 812 3.31 -39.22 28.82
C ALA A 812 4.44 -40.28 28.89
N ALA A 813 5.64 -39.76 29.06
CA ALA A 813 6.79 -40.26 29.80
C ALA A 813 7.93 -41.05 29.09
N ALA A 814 9.07 -40.38 29.08
CA ALA A 814 10.33 -40.80 29.69
C ALA A 814 11.33 -41.76 28.99
N LEU A 815 12.59 -41.31 29.07
CA LEU A 815 13.86 -42.04 29.20
C LEU A 815 14.61 -42.49 27.93
N SER A 816 15.82 -41.89 27.84
CA SER A 816 17.03 -42.35 27.13
C SER A 816 17.43 -43.81 27.48
N PRO A 817 18.38 -44.55 26.84
CA PRO A 817 19.74 -44.10 26.68
C PRO A 817 20.56 -44.66 25.46
N GLU A 818 21.71 -44.02 25.30
CA GLU A 818 23.04 -44.49 24.92
C GLU A 818 23.33 -45.52 23.82
N GLY A 819 24.23 -45.08 22.92
CA GLY A 819 25.50 -45.62 22.45
C GLY A 819 25.50 -46.53 21.22
N PRO A 820 26.62 -46.83 20.60
CA PRO A 820 27.98 -46.31 20.76
C PRO A 820 28.67 -45.90 19.44
N ALA A 821 29.82 -45.24 19.58
CA ALA A 821 30.71 -44.86 18.49
C ALA A 821 31.52 -46.06 17.93
N PRO A 822 32.06 -46.02 16.71
CA PRO A 822 33.20 -46.78 16.33
C PRO A 822 34.46 -45.92 16.17
N GLY A 823 35.55 -46.43 16.66
CA GLY A 823 36.90 -45.89 16.75
C GLY A 823 37.71 -46.00 15.44
N PRO A 824 39.02 -45.70 15.49
CA PRO A 824 39.76 -45.03 14.44
C PRO A 824 40.52 -45.97 13.50
N GLY A 825 40.62 -45.56 12.23
CA GLY A 825 41.44 -46.25 11.21
C GLY A 825 42.46 -45.26 10.63
N SER A 826 43.72 -45.62 10.94
CA SER A 826 45.02 -45.21 10.38
C SER A 826 45.09 -44.43 9.06
N GLY A 827 45.96 -43.42 9.06
CA GLY A 827 46.41 -42.64 7.90
C GLY A 827 47.35 -43.40 6.93
N PRO A 828 47.75 -42.68 5.87
CA PRO A 828 49.12 -42.26 5.80
C PRO A 828 49.47 -40.90 5.17
N ALA A 829 50.62 -40.40 5.65
CA ALA A 829 51.67 -39.67 4.96
C ALA A 829 51.41 -38.29 4.33
N ALA A 830 52.12 -37.33 4.93
CA ALA A 830 52.40 -35.98 4.53
C ALA A 830 52.87 -35.82 3.08
N GLY A 831 52.15 -35.00 2.34
CA GLY A 831 52.63 -34.28 1.18
C GLY A 831 52.57 -32.78 1.45
N ARG A 832 53.72 -32.14 1.55
CA ARG A 832 53.89 -30.67 1.62
C ARG A 832 53.36 -30.09 0.31
N MET A 833 52.16 -29.54 0.30
CA MET A 833 51.70 -28.67 -0.76
C MET A 833 52.04 -27.23 -0.44
N VAL A 834 52.86 -26.65 -1.31
CA VAL A 834 53.12 -25.22 -1.40
C VAL A 834 51.78 -24.53 -1.71
N PRO A 835 51.39 -23.47 -1.02
CA PRO A 835 50.18 -22.78 -1.35
C PRO A 835 50.31 -22.15 -2.74
N PRO A 836 49.32 -22.25 -3.61
CA PRO A 836 49.34 -21.51 -4.87
C PRO A 836 49.31 -20.01 -4.59
N SER A 837 50.21 -19.29 -5.25
CA SER A 837 50.20 -17.85 -5.35
C SER A 837 48.78 -17.44 -5.81
N ILE A 838 48.10 -16.68 -4.98
CA ILE A 838 46.82 -16.04 -5.30
C ILE A 838 47.13 -14.95 -6.32
N THR A 839 47.16 -15.30 -7.60
CA THR A 839 46.90 -14.34 -8.66
C THR A 839 45.46 -13.92 -8.48
N SER A 840 45.20 -12.62 -8.28
CA SER A 840 43.88 -12.02 -8.18
C SER A 840 42.97 -12.58 -9.28
N PRO A 841 41.83 -13.19 -8.96
CA PRO A 841 40.88 -13.56 -10.01
C PRO A 841 40.45 -12.26 -10.72
N ASP A 842 40.38 -12.29 -12.04
CA ASP A 842 39.80 -11.23 -12.86
C ASP A 842 38.37 -10.91 -12.33
N VAL A 843 38.30 -9.86 -11.51
CA VAL A 843 37.04 -9.34 -11.01
C VAL A 843 36.37 -8.67 -12.22
N PRO A 844 35.15 -9.07 -12.60
CA PRO A 844 34.45 -8.41 -13.71
C PRO A 844 34.43 -6.91 -13.49
N ALA A 845 34.83 -6.14 -14.49
CA ALA A 845 34.93 -4.66 -14.42
C ALA A 845 33.60 -3.97 -14.01
N ASP A 846 32.48 -4.66 -14.13
CA ASP A 846 31.14 -4.18 -13.81
C ASP A 846 30.72 -4.36 -12.33
N ASN A 847 31.56 -4.94 -11.45
CA ASN A 847 31.19 -5.17 -10.05
C ASN A 847 31.90 -4.18 -9.10
N LEU A 848 31.33 -2.97 -8.96
CA LEU A 848 31.82 -1.95 -8.03
C LEU A 848 31.95 -2.44 -6.58
N VAL A 849 31.06 -3.33 -6.12
CA VAL A 849 31.11 -3.88 -4.76
C VAL A 849 32.39 -4.67 -4.54
N ALA A 850 32.70 -5.60 -5.43
CA ALA A 850 33.91 -6.42 -5.31
C ALA A 850 35.19 -5.57 -5.46
N ARG A 851 35.18 -4.55 -6.33
CA ARG A 851 36.28 -3.61 -6.47
C ARG A 851 36.46 -2.78 -5.20
N PHE A 852 35.39 -2.31 -4.58
CA PHE A 852 35.48 -1.62 -3.30
C PHE A 852 35.98 -2.53 -2.19
N ASP A 853 35.52 -3.78 -2.12
CA ASP A 853 36.02 -4.74 -1.14
C ASP A 853 37.51 -5.00 -1.32
N ALA A 854 37.99 -5.02 -2.56
CA ALA A 854 39.44 -5.13 -2.84
C ALA A 854 40.23 -3.91 -2.35
N VAL A 855 39.72 -2.68 -2.60
CA VAL A 855 40.36 -1.44 -2.08
C VAL A 855 40.32 -1.42 -0.56
N ARG A 856 39.21 -1.76 0.06
CA ARG A 856 39.12 -1.86 1.53
C ARG A 856 40.11 -2.87 2.07
N HIS A 857 40.19 -4.06 1.47
CA HIS A 857 41.14 -5.09 1.85
C HIS A 857 42.60 -4.59 1.73
N ALA A 858 42.96 -3.99 0.59
CA ALA A 858 44.30 -3.43 0.39
C ALA A 858 44.64 -2.38 1.46
N VAL A 859 43.71 -1.50 1.78
CA VAL A 859 43.89 -0.46 2.80
C VAL A 859 44.08 -1.06 4.19
N ILE A 860 43.22 -1.97 4.64
CA ILE A 860 43.31 -2.50 6.01
C ILE A 860 44.46 -3.44 6.22
N THR A 861 44.98 -4.13 5.17
CA THR A 861 46.09 -5.07 5.23
C THR A 861 47.43 -4.43 4.87
N ALA A 862 47.48 -3.16 4.49
CA ALA A 862 48.69 -2.46 4.15
C ALA A 862 49.69 -2.47 5.31
N PRO A 863 50.99 -2.75 5.07
CA PRO A 863 52.01 -2.67 6.10
C PRO A 863 52.10 -1.27 6.69
N ARG A 864 52.14 -1.18 8.02
CA ARG A 864 52.21 0.11 8.74
C ARG A 864 53.28 0.08 9.84
N ASP A 865 53.86 1.23 10.11
CA ASP A 865 54.63 1.42 11.36
C ASP A 865 53.65 1.44 12.53
N GLN A 866 53.63 0.36 13.31
CA GLN A 866 52.72 0.18 14.43
C GLN A 866 52.89 1.24 15.52
N ALA A 867 54.12 1.73 15.74
CA ALA A 867 54.40 2.75 16.75
C ALA A 867 53.83 4.12 16.30
N ALA A 868 54.01 4.48 15.03
CA ALA A 868 53.46 5.69 14.45
C ALA A 868 51.93 5.64 14.46
N LEU A 869 51.31 4.53 13.99
CA LEU A 869 49.87 4.30 13.97
C LEU A 869 49.27 4.44 15.38
N ARG A 870 49.90 3.80 16.38
CA ARG A 870 49.49 3.90 17.79
C ARG A 870 49.49 5.36 18.25
N GLY A 871 50.56 6.10 18.00
CA GLY A 871 50.69 7.51 18.38
C GLY A 871 49.60 8.40 17.78
N GLU A 872 49.29 8.21 16.48
CA GLU A 872 48.26 8.97 15.78
C GLU A 872 46.87 8.68 16.29
N ILE A 873 46.54 7.41 16.57
CA ILE A 873 45.24 6.98 17.09
C ILE A 873 45.00 7.53 18.51
N VAL A 874 46.02 7.44 19.39
CA VAL A 874 45.95 7.99 20.74
C VAL A 874 45.78 9.51 20.70
N ALA A 875 46.54 10.22 19.88
CA ALA A 875 46.40 11.66 19.70
C ALA A 875 45.02 12.07 19.17
N MET A 876 44.45 11.27 18.27
CA MET A 876 43.09 11.51 17.79
C MET A 876 42.05 11.30 18.89
N ARG A 877 42.19 10.24 19.68
CA ARG A 877 41.33 9.97 20.83
C ARG A 877 41.35 11.08 21.86
N GLU A 878 42.54 11.63 22.18
CA GLU A 878 42.68 12.76 23.08
C GLU A 878 41.99 14.02 22.57
N ARG A 879 42.11 14.31 21.27
CA ARG A 879 41.36 15.43 20.63
C ARG A 879 39.88 15.26 20.75
N MET A 880 39.35 14.05 20.49
CA MET A 880 37.90 13.78 20.66
C MET A 880 37.44 13.92 22.11
N HIS A 881 38.23 13.46 23.08
CA HIS A 881 37.94 13.59 24.48
C HIS A 881 37.85 15.07 24.90
N ASN A 882 38.81 15.88 24.46
CA ASN A 882 38.83 17.31 24.75
C ASN A 882 37.69 18.09 24.09
N ALA A 883 37.21 17.62 22.93
CA ALA A 883 36.06 18.20 22.23
C ALA A 883 34.68 17.90 22.91
N HIS A 884 34.63 16.87 23.77
CA HIS A 884 33.40 16.45 24.43
C HIS A 884 33.57 16.43 25.96
N PRO A 885 33.63 17.60 26.62
CA PRO A 885 33.81 17.68 28.06
C PRO A 885 32.62 17.11 28.82
N VAL A 886 32.88 16.22 29.77
CA VAL A 886 31.85 15.60 30.62
C VAL A 886 31.72 16.36 31.93
N LYS A 887 30.48 16.50 32.47
CA LYS A 887 30.24 17.13 33.77
C LYS A 887 30.98 16.36 34.87
N GLN A 888 31.58 17.12 35.80
CA GLN A 888 32.29 16.54 36.92
C GLN A 888 31.40 15.56 37.71
N GLY A 889 31.91 14.36 38.01
CA GLY A 889 31.18 13.32 38.74
C GLY A 889 30.23 12.46 37.95
N LEU A 890 30.21 12.59 36.60
CA LEU A 890 29.43 11.70 35.69
C LEU A 890 30.35 10.89 34.79
N PHE A 891 29.87 9.77 34.31
CA PHE A 891 30.46 8.94 33.29
C PHE A 891 29.63 9.00 31.99
N ASP A 892 30.20 9.53 30.93
CA ASP A 892 29.59 9.48 29.60
C ASP A 892 29.95 8.14 28.93
N VAL A 893 28.93 7.31 28.70
CA VAL A 893 29.15 5.94 28.18
C VAL A 893 29.76 5.94 26.78
N LYS A 894 29.73 7.06 26.04
CA LYS A 894 30.31 7.20 24.71
C LYS A 894 31.72 7.77 24.78
N HIS A 895 31.92 8.93 25.40
CA HIS A 895 33.14 9.75 25.26
C HIS A 895 34.09 9.70 26.45
N SER A 896 33.66 9.29 27.65
CA SER A 896 34.56 9.19 28.80
C SER A 896 35.61 8.09 28.64
N PRO A 897 36.79 8.19 29.33
CA PRO A 897 37.73 7.09 29.41
C PRO A 897 37.06 5.79 29.94
N GLY A 898 37.20 4.72 29.22
CA GLY A 898 36.51 3.46 29.46
C GLY A 898 35.10 3.39 28.81
N GLY A 899 34.75 4.33 27.91
CA GLY A 899 33.52 4.35 27.15
C GLY A 899 33.61 3.65 25.79
N MET A 900 32.56 3.75 25.01
CA MET A 900 32.40 3.05 23.73
C MET A 900 33.50 3.44 22.72
N VAL A 901 33.84 4.73 22.63
CA VAL A 901 34.84 5.24 21.68
C VAL A 901 36.19 4.58 21.91
N ASP A 902 36.58 4.31 23.17
CA ASP A 902 37.85 3.60 23.47
C ASP A 902 37.86 2.18 22.87
N ALA A 903 36.77 1.43 23.03
CA ALA A 903 36.65 0.12 22.42
C ALA A 903 36.65 0.16 20.88
N GLU A 904 35.99 1.16 20.28
CA GLU A 904 35.99 1.36 18.84
C GLU A 904 37.38 1.69 18.29
N PHE A 905 38.13 2.56 18.95
CA PHE A 905 39.49 2.94 18.56
C PHE A 905 40.45 1.78 18.71
N VAL A 906 40.37 0.99 19.80
CA VAL A 906 41.13 -0.23 19.96
C VAL A 906 40.85 -1.22 18.84
N THR A 907 39.59 -1.46 18.52
CA THR A 907 39.16 -2.38 17.45
C THR A 907 39.69 -1.92 16.09
N GLN A 908 39.59 -0.64 15.77
CA GLN A 908 40.14 -0.06 14.54
C GLN A 908 41.67 -0.19 14.47
N TYR A 909 42.35 0.06 15.57
CA TYR A 909 43.82 -0.16 15.66
C TYR A 909 44.17 -1.61 15.38
N LEU A 910 43.51 -2.58 16.06
CA LEU A 910 43.79 -4.01 15.90
C LEU A 910 43.59 -4.47 14.45
N VAL A 911 42.52 -3.96 13.79
CA VAL A 911 42.29 -4.23 12.36
C VAL A 911 43.41 -3.65 11.51
N LEU A 912 43.77 -2.38 11.66
CA LEU A 912 44.78 -1.72 10.84
C LEU A 912 46.21 -2.22 11.06
N ALA A 913 46.50 -2.63 12.30
CA ALA A 913 47.84 -3.11 12.67
C ALA A 913 48.07 -4.59 12.36
N HIS A 914 47.03 -5.42 12.40
CA HIS A 914 47.20 -6.88 12.43
C HIS A 914 46.40 -7.67 11.38
N SER A 915 45.50 -7.03 10.59
CA SER A 915 44.68 -7.78 9.62
C SER A 915 45.51 -8.37 8.47
N GLY A 916 46.69 -7.87 8.18
CA GLY A 916 47.64 -8.47 7.22
C GLY A 916 48.07 -9.87 7.61
N ASP A 917 48.36 -10.09 8.89
CA ASP A 917 48.79 -11.38 9.44
C ASP A 917 47.65 -12.23 9.99
N HIS A 918 46.52 -11.61 10.32
CA HIS A 918 45.35 -12.26 10.93
C HIS A 918 44.08 -12.09 10.07
N PRO A 919 43.81 -12.98 9.09
CA PRO A 919 42.66 -12.91 8.20
C PRO A 919 41.30 -12.86 8.90
N GLY A 920 41.23 -13.36 10.16
CA GLY A 920 40.03 -13.29 10.99
C GLY A 920 39.54 -11.86 11.30
N LEU A 921 40.45 -10.85 11.20
CA LEU A 921 40.09 -9.44 11.42
C LEU A 921 39.70 -8.67 10.14
N GLN A 922 39.86 -9.28 8.96
CA GLN A 922 39.56 -8.61 7.67
C GLN A 922 38.07 -8.41 7.38
N PRO A 923 37.16 -9.34 7.73
CA PRO A 923 35.72 -9.13 7.46
C PRO A 923 35.17 -7.90 8.19
N ASN A 924 34.29 -7.16 7.54
CA ASN A 924 33.55 -6.05 8.17
C ASN A 924 32.52 -6.57 9.17
N LEU A 925 32.95 -6.72 10.41
CA LEU A 925 32.14 -7.19 11.52
C LEU A 925 31.97 -6.09 12.57
N GLY A 926 30.95 -6.20 13.41
CA GLY A 926 30.79 -5.29 14.56
C GLY A 926 31.93 -5.44 15.59
N ASN A 927 32.15 -4.39 16.37
CA ASN A 927 33.21 -4.33 17.38
C ASN A 927 33.22 -5.55 18.33
N ILE A 928 32.05 -6.02 18.73
CA ILE A 928 31.88 -7.20 19.60
C ILE A 928 32.56 -8.44 19.02
N SER A 929 32.31 -8.72 17.75
CA SER A 929 32.88 -9.89 17.07
C SER A 929 34.40 -9.73 16.82
N LEU A 930 34.85 -8.53 16.46
CA LEU A 930 36.24 -8.26 16.20
C LEU A 930 37.11 -8.36 17.47
N LEU A 931 36.61 -7.89 18.62
CA LEU A 931 37.29 -8.02 19.90
C LEU A 931 37.48 -9.49 20.31
N ARG A 932 36.46 -10.35 20.10
CA ARG A 932 36.56 -11.79 20.34
C ARG A 932 37.59 -12.45 19.42
N ARG A 933 37.52 -12.13 18.12
CA ARG A 933 38.51 -12.67 17.15
C ARG A 933 39.91 -12.23 17.41
N ALA A 934 40.11 -11.01 17.91
CA ALA A 934 41.42 -10.52 18.32
C ALA A 934 42.00 -11.31 19.51
N GLU A 935 41.15 -11.71 20.47
CA GLU A 935 41.55 -12.62 21.56
C GLU A 935 41.82 -14.03 21.05
N GLU A 936 40.96 -14.60 20.21
CA GLU A 936 41.20 -15.90 19.58
C GLU A 936 42.49 -15.96 18.75
N ALA A 937 42.88 -14.84 18.15
CA ALA A 937 44.11 -14.66 17.41
C ALA A 937 45.36 -14.47 18.31
N GLY A 938 45.18 -14.40 19.65
CA GLY A 938 46.28 -14.18 20.61
C GLY A 938 46.80 -12.73 20.67
N LEU A 939 46.10 -11.79 20.03
CA LEU A 939 46.43 -10.35 20.04
C LEU A 939 46.00 -9.65 21.35
N LEU A 940 45.08 -10.25 22.05
CA LEU A 940 44.60 -9.82 23.36
C LEU A 940 44.80 -10.98 24.37
N PRO A 941 45.15 -10.68 25.63
CA PRO A 941 45.20 -11.72 26.67
C PRO A 941 43.85 -12.38 26.90
N GLU A 942 43.86 -13.64 27.31
CA GLU A 942 42.65 -14.43 27.59
C GLU A 942 41.63 -13.72 28.47
N GLY A 943 40.39 -13.64 28.01
CA GLY A 943 39.25 -13.02 28.66
C GLY A 943 39.19 -11.49 28.56
N VAL A 944 40.20 -10.79 27.99
CA VAL A 944 40.17 -9.33 27.83
C VAL A 944 39.20 -8.93 26.69
N GLY A 945 39.31 -9.57 25.55
CA GLY A 945 38.46 -9.31 24.40
C GLY A 945 36.99 -9.66 24.68
N GLN A 946 36.71 -10.81 25.30
CA GLN A 946 35.38 -11.24 25.67
C GLN A 946 34.71 -10.27 26.66
N ARG A 947 35.45 -9.91 27.75
CA ARG A 947 34.90 -8.94 28.75
C ARG A 947 34.67 -7.56 28.14
N ALA A 948 35.56 -7.10 27.27
CA ALA A 948 35.38 -5.83 26.57
C ALA A 948 34.21 -5.86 25.60
N ALA A 949 34.00 -6.97 24.89
CA ALA A 949 32.85 -7.17 24.01
C ALA A 949 31.51 -7.12 24.77
N ASP A 950 31.47 -7.77 25.95
CA ASP A 950 30.26 -7.77 26.81
C ASP A 950 30.03 -6.41 27.44
N ALA A 951 31.10 -5.70 27.87
CA ALA A 951 31.03 -4.34 28.33
C ALA A 951 30.52 -3.38 27.23
N TYR A 952 31.05 -3.48 26.02
CA TYR A 952 30.61 -2.68 24.88
C TYR A 952 29.09 -2.89 24.57
N ARG A 953 28.63 -4.14 24.65
CA ARG A 953 27.19 -4.45 24.50
C ARG A 953 26.36 -3.78 25.59
N ALA A 954 26.81 -3.81 26.86
CA ALA A 954 26.11 -3.16 27.95
C ALA A 954 26.07 -1.64 27.76
N LEU A 955 27.19 -1.01 27.39
CA LEU A 955 27.26 0.43 27.07
C LEU A 955 26.32 0.82 25.91
N ARG A 956 26.25 0.01 24.86
CA ARG A 956 25.31 0.22 23.74
C ARG A 956 23.86 0.20 24.20
N ARG A 957 23.46 -0.71 25.10
CA ARG A 957 22.10 -0.78 25.65
C ARG A 957 21.77 0.51 26.43
N VAL A 958 22.72 1.00 27.23
CA VAL A 958 22.51 2.25 27.98
C VAL A 958 22.42 3.45 27.03
N GLN A 959 23.29 3.52 26.02
CA GLN A 959 23.22 4.57 24.99
C GLN A 959 21.88 4.52 24.23
N HIS A 960 21.44 3.34 23.84
CA HIS A 960 20.18 3.13 23.15
C HIS A 960 19.00 3.63 24.00
N ARG A 961 18.96 3.26 25.29
CA ARG A 961 17.92 3.68 26.20
C ARG A 961 17.92 5.20 26.46
N ALA A 962 19.13 5.77 26.66
CA ALA A 962 19.27 7.21 26.81
C ALA A 962 18.77 7.98 25.57
N ARG A 963 19.01 7.42 24.36
CA ARG A 963 18.52 8.00 23.11
C ARG A 963 17.00 7.92 23.00
N LEU A 964 16.37 6.81 23.37
CA LEU A 964 14.92 6.67 23.41
C LEU A 964 14.30 7.65 24.41
N ASP A 965 14.95 7.90 25.56
CA ASP A 965 14.50 8.85 26.57
C ASP A 965 14.91 10.31 26.28
N GLU A 966 15.64 10.56 25.17
CA GLU A 966 16.18 11.89 24.82
C GLU A 966 17.01 12.50 25.96
N GLN A 967 17.74 11.64 26.65
CA GLN A 967 18.63 12.02 27.75
C GLN A 967 20.08 11.98 27.30
N PRO A 968 20.96 12.78 27.92
CA PRO A 968 22.38 12.64 27.72
C PRO A 968 22.86 11.25 28.10
N THR A 969 23.90 10.75 27.38
CA THR A 969 24.55 9.47 27.62
C THR A 969 25.40 9.44 28.90
N GLN A 970 25.09 10.26 29.86
CA GLN A 970 25.84 10.48 31.13
C GLN A 970 25.11 9.78 32.28
N VAL A 971 25.81 8.89 32.96
CA VAL A 971 25.31 8.10 34.09
C VAL A 971 26.20 8.28 35.33
N ALA A 972 25.72 7.85 36.49
CA ALA A 972 26.56 7.80 37.69
C ALA A 972 27.73 6.81 37.48
N PRO A 973 28.95 7.13 37.86
CA PRO A 973 30.17 6.31 37.59
C PRO A 973 30.08 4.90 38.12
N ASP A 974 29.36 4.69 39.21
CA ASP A 974 29.27 3.38 39.88
C ASP A 974 28.29 2.44 39.16
N THR A 975 27.39 2.96 38.33
CA THR A 975 26.40 2.17 37.64
C THR A 975 27.01 1.17 36.64
N LEU A 976 28.13 1.51 36.03
CA LEU A 976 28.82 0.73 34.98
C LEU A 976 30.31 0.57 35.30
N ALA A 977 30.67 0.48 36.60
CA ALA A 977 32.05 0.43 37.05
C ALA A 977 32.82 -0.78 36.49
N GLY A 978 32.14 -1.93 36.38
CA GLY A 978 32.75 -3.18 35.85
C GLY A 978 33.00 -3.08 34.34
N GLU A 979 32.02 -2.58 33.59
CA GLU A 979 32.10 -2.38 32.15
C GLU A 979 33.15 -1.35 31.78
N ARG A 980 33.17 -0.21 32.50
CA ARG A 980 34.18 0.82 32.35
C ARG A 980 35.60 0.26 32.61
N ALA A 981 35.77 -0.49 33.68
CA ALA A 981 37.08 -1.12 33.99
C ALA A 981 37.51 -2.13 32.93
N ALA A 982 36.59 -2.90 32.36
CA ALA A 982 36.90 -3.84 31.28
C ALA A 982 37.40 -3.12 30.01
N ILE A 983 36.77 -2.01 29.60
CA ILE A 983 37.21 -1.20 28.45
C ILE A 983 38.54 -0.47 28.76
N GLN A 984 38.72 0.07 29.98
CA GLN A 984 40.01 0.66 30.40
C GLN A 984 41.14 -0.40 30.36
N ARG A 985 40.87 -1.62 30.81
CA ARG A 985 41.84 -2.71 30.74
C ARG A 985 42.18 -3.06 29.31
N LEU A 986 41.19 -3.10 28.41
CA LEU A 986 41.42 -3.29 26.98
C LEU A 986 42.34 -2.19 26.42
N TRP A 987 42.06 -0.94 26.75
CA TRP A 987 42.90 0.21 26.35
C TRP A 987 44.34 0.08 26.82
N GLN A 988 44.53 -0.22 28.10
CA GLN A 988 45.83 -0.41 28.70
C GLN A 988 46.67 -1.51 28.02
N VAL A 989 46.05 -2.65 27.75
CA VAL A 989 46.72 -3.77 27.09
C VAL A 989 47.19 -3.41 25.67
N VAL A 990 46.48 -2.57 24.98
CA VAL A 990 46.79 -2.26 23.57
C VAL A 990 47.65 -1.02 23.41
N PHE A 991 47.42 0.02 24.22
CA PHE A 991 48.06 1.32 24.04
C PHE A 991 49.06 1.73 25.13
N GLU A 992 49.07 1.09 26.30
CA GLU A 992 50.05 1.27 27.37
C GLU A 992 50.98 0.06 27.53
#